data_23a55af98ccae34c8ed10c7da89723a7
#
_entry.id   23a55af98ccae34c8ed10c7da89723a7
#
_cell.length_a   1.000
_cell.length_b   1.000
_cell.length_c   1.000
_cell.angle_alpha   90.00
_cell.angle_beta   90.00
_cell.angle_gamma   90.00
#
_symmetry.space_group_name_H-M   'P 1'
#
loop_
_entity.id
_entity.type
_entity.pdbx_description
1 polymer ?
#
loop_
_entity_poly.entity_id
_entity_poly.type
_entity_poly.pdbx_seq_one_letter_code
_entity_poly.pdbx_strand_id
1 'polypeptide(L)'
;MNGFFTGMPPARDWFYGVRTFAASMIALYIAMLMQMPRPYWAMATVYIVSSPFVGPTSSKALYRAIGTFLGAMAAVFFVPMFVQTPFLLVVVIALWTGILLFLSLHLRTANSYALMLAGYTLPLIALPVVDNPLAVWDVAEARTEEIFLGIAVAAVVGAMFWPRRLAPVFDDSVRKWFADATVYSQRFLTRNVQPEEVSSLRGGMVATFNTLELMIGQLPHEGARPQTVRNTKELRGRMIHLLPVVDALDDALYALERRTPELVGQFAPLLAATTEWLQSTTHEAPVQRWRALRDQLEALQPDAEALDDRHQLLFSNALYRLGEWIDLWQDCRSLQAAIHSESQAPWRAVYRHWRLGRLTPFLDRGLMLYSAFSTVSAIIVASVLWILLGWTDGGSAVILAAVACSFFASMDDPAPQIYRFFFWTAMSVLFASLYLFLILPNLHDFPMLVLAFAVPFIWVGTLTVQPRFYLGMLLTIVNTSSFISIQGAYDADFLSFANSNLAGPVGLLFAFIWTLIARPFGAELAAKRLTRFSWRDIVGLTQPATLAEHRRLGVQMLDRLMQHLPRLAMTGQDTGVALRELRVALNLLDLLAYAPRVLGVPRVLLDQVVAEVGEYFKACLKAGERLPAPSGLLMTLDRTRRALNGQGLQGEGETRLHLLHALSGLRLALLPGVEFVGTGELDAPLPDGAPL
;
A
#
# COMPACT_ATOMS: atom_id res chain seq x y z
N MET A 1 -24.10 28.06 -19.70
CA MET A 1 -23.50 28.57 -18.44
C MET A 1 -23.50 27.56 -17.29
N ASN A 2 -24.34 26.52 -17.27
CA ASN A 2 -24.42 25.57 -16.14
C ASN A 2 -23.26 24.55 -16.09
N GLY A 3 -22.46 24.37 -17.13
CA GLY A 3 -21.33 23.41 -17.13
C GLY A 3 -20.03 23.93 -16.48
N PHE A 4 -19.89 25.24 -16.31
CA PHE A 4 -18.68 25.83 -15.71
C PHE A 4 -18.70 25.75 -14.16
N PHE A 5 -19.88 25.75 -13.55
CA PHE A 5 -20.05 25.70 -12.10
C PHE A 5 -20.05 24.28 -11.50
N THR A 6 -20.27 23.24 -12.31
CA THR A 6 -20.23 21.85 -11.85
C THR A 6 -18.81 21.32 -11.57
N GLY A 7 -17.77 22.09 -11.91
CA GLY A 7 -16.37 21.76 -11.68
C GLY A 7 -15.66 22.58 -10.60
N MET A 8 -16.35 23.52 -9.92
CA MET A 8 -15.70 24.32 -8.87
C MET A 8 -15.41 23.50 -7.61
N PRO A 9 -14.21 23.66 -7.00
CA PRO A 9 -13.90 23.04 -5.73
C PRO A 9 -14.92 23.43 -4.64
N PRO A 10 -15.27 22.51 -3.73
CA PRO A 10 -16.17 22.83 -2.63
C PRO A 10 -15.60 23.92 -1.72
N ALA A 11 -16.45 24.71 -1.06
CA ALA A 11 -16.05 25.84 -0.20
C ALA A 11 -14.97 25.47 0.84
N ARG A 12 -15.03 24.24 1.34
CA ARG A 12 -14.05 23.71 2.30
C ARG A 12 -12.60 23.67 1.75
N ASP A 13 -12.44 23.49 0.44
CA ASP A 13 -11.12 23.40 -0.18
C ASP A 13 -10.55 24.82 -0.38
N TRP A 14 -11.43 25.81 -0.60
CA TRP A 14 -11.08 27.23 -0.60
C TRP A 14 -10.57 27.69 0.77
N PHE A 15 -11.22 27.30 1.86
CA PHE A 15 -10.71 27.57 3.22
C PHE A 15 -9.31 27.02 3.43
N TYR A 16 -9.04 25.84 2.92
CA TYR A 16 -7.67 25.27 2.96
C TYR A 16 -6.70 26.12 2.14
N GLY A 17 -7.05 26.51 0.91
CA GLY A 17 -6.21 27.33 0.04
C GLY A 17 -5.88 28.68 0.69
N VAL A 18 -6.89 29.39 1.22
CA VAL A 18 -6.71 30.67 1.92
C VAL A 18 -5.84 30.51 3.18
N ARG A 19 -6.13 29.51 4.00
CA ARG A 19 -5.35 29.22 5.22
C ARG A 19 -3.87 28.98 4.90
N THR A 20 -3.60 28.12 3.92
CA THR A 20 -2.24 27.76 3.55
C THR A 20 -1.50 28.95 2.92
N PHE A 21 -2.19 29.75 2.11
CA PHE A 21 -1.62 30.99 1.57
C PHE A 21 -1.31 31.99 2.69
N ALA A 22 -2.23 32.23 3.62
CA ALA A 22 -1.97 33.12 4.76
C ALA A 22 -0.78 32.64 5.59
N ALA A 23 -0.70 31.34 5.89
CA ALA A 23 0.43 30.75 6.61
C ALA A 23 1.76 30.95 5.84
N SER A 24 1.74 30.79 4.52
CA SER A 24 2.94 30.98 3.70
C SER A 24 3.41 32.42 3.66
N MET A 25 2.49 33.39 3.60
CA MET A 25 2.82 34.83 3.66
C MET A 25 3.30 35.24 5.05
N ILE A 26 2.73 34.71 6.12
CA ILE A 26 3.21 34.92 7.49
C ILE A 26 4.64 34.38 7.65
N ALA A 27 4.92 33.16 7.17
CA ALA A 27 6.26 32.59 7.21
C ALA A 27 7.27 33.43 6.41
N LEU A 28 6.89 33.87 5.21
CA LEU A 28 7.71 34.75 4.37
C LEU A 28 8.00 36.08 5.08
N TYR A 29 6.95 36.72 5.64
CA TYR A 29 7.08 37.99 6.36
C TYR A 29 8.04 37.89 7.56
N ILE A 30 7.86 36.86 8.40
CA ILE A 30 8.73 36.62 9.56
C ILE A 30 10.19 36.39 9.10
N ALA A 31 10.40 35.58 8.07
CA ALA A 31 11.73 35.30 7.54
C ALA A 31 12.39 36.58 6.99
N MET A 32 11.65 37.46 6.30
CA MET A 32 12.15 38.76 5.84
C MET A 32 12.43 39.71 7.01
N LEU A 33 11.56 39.77 8.03
CA LEU A 33 11.75 40.59 9.21
C LEU A 33 13.01 40.17 9.99
N MET A 34 13.28 38.86 10.05
CA MET A 34 14.47 38.30 10.69
C MET A 34 15.71 38.38 9.77
N GLN A 35 15.59 38.96 8.58
CA GLN A 35 16.67 39.08 7.59
C GLN A 35 17.32 37.74 7.23
N MET A 36 16.52 36.66 7.18
CA MET A 36 17.01 35.33 6.79
C MET A 36 17.50 35.36 5.31
N PRO A 37 18.56 34.61 4.97
CA PRO A 37 19.19 34.69 3.64
C PRO A 37 18.30 34.28 2.48
N ARG A 38 17.35 33.31 2.72
CA ARG A 38 16.50 32.72 1.66
C ARG A 38 15.04 32.55 2.12
N PRO A 39 14.33 33.66 2.39
CA PRO A 39 12.97 33.64 2.99
C PRO A 39 11.95 32.76 2.23
N TYR A 40 12.14 32.59 0.92
CA TYR A 40 11.29 31.77 0.08
C TYR A 40 11.28 30.27 0.48
N TRP A 41 12.31 29.76 1.15
CA TRP A 41 12.31 28.39 1.67
C TRP A 41 11.29 28.20 2.80
N ALA A 42 11.09 29.20 3.64
CA ALA A 42 10.03 29.17 4.66
C ALA A 42 8.65 29.15 4.00
N MET A 43 8.41 30.02 3.02
CA MET A 43 7.17 30.05 2.23
C MET A 43 6.88 28.71 1.54
N ALA A 44 7.84 28.17 0.80
CA ALA A 44 7.70 26.89 0.08
C ALA A 44 7.45 25.72 1.04
N THR A 45 8.12 25.74 2.21
CA THR A 45 7.96 24.69 3.24
C THR A 45 6.55 24.63 3.78
N VAL A 46 5.86 25.75 3.95
CA VAL A 46 4.47 25.78 4.37
C VAL A 46 3.60 24.95 3.41
N TYR A 47 3.73 25.15 2.09
CA TYR A 47 2.96 24.36 1.12
C TYR A 47 3.31 22.87 1.11
N ILE A 48 4.58 22.53 1.29
CA ILE A 48 5.02 21.12 1.30
C ILE A 48 4.46 20.38 2.52
N VAL A 49 4.46 21.03 3.69
CA VAL A 49 4.06 20.41 4.97
C VAL A 49 2.55 20.42 5.15
N SER A 50 1.87 21.48 4.67
CA SER A 50 0.43 21.65 4.85
C SER A 50 -0.36 20.51 4.22
N SER A 51 -1.37 20.07 4.95
CA SER A 51 -2.39 19.12 4.51
C SER A 51 -3.76 19.64 4.94
N PRO A 52 -4.85 19.25 4.26
CA PRO A 52 -6.18 19.51 4.75
C PRO A 52 -6.45 19.01 6.18
N PHE A 53 -5.69 17.99 6.61
CA PHE A 53 -5.86 17.32 7.91
C PHE A 53 -4.68 17.63 8.85
N VAL A 54 -4.98 17.66 10.15
CA VAL A 54 -3.99 17.95 11.21
C VAL A 54 -2.94 16.86 11.32
N GLY A 55 -3.33 15.58 11.35
CA GLY A 55 -2.44 14.45 11.52
C GLY A 55 -1.34 14.38 10.46
N PRO A 56 -1.69 14.36 9.15
CA PRO A 56 -0.71 14.41 8.08
C PRO A 56 0.19 15.65 8.12
N THR A 57 -0.33 16.83 8.52
CA THR A 57 0.49 18.05 8.68
C THR A 57 1.51 17.87 9.78
N SER A 58 1.10 17.43 10.98
CA SER A 58 2.00 17.20 12.13
C SER A 58 3.04 16.13 11.85
N SER A 59 2.64 15.04 11.20
CA SER A 59 3.54 13.95 10.82
C SER A 59 4.59 14.42 9.82
N LYS A 60 4.18 15.09 8.73
CA LYS A 60 5.11 15.64 7.74
C LYS A 60 6.04 16.69 8.36
N ALA A 61 5.52 17.54 9.24
CA ALA A 61 6.28 18.54 9.98
C ALA A 61 7.46 17.91 10.74
N LEU A 62 7.15 16.90 11.57
CA LEU A 62 8.15 16.20 12.37
C LEU A 62 9.23 15.53 11.50
N TYR A 63 8.80 14.72 10.52
CA TYR A 63 9.75 13.98 9.69
C TYR A 63 10.54 14.86 8.72
N ARG A 64 9.96 16.00 8.30
CA ARG A 64 10.68 17.00 7.52
C ARG A 64 11.76 17.67 8.35
N ALA A 65 11.47 18.04 9.60
CA ALA A 65 12.46 18.60 10.51
C ALA A 65 13.64 17.64 10.71
N ILE A 66 13.36 16.38 11.06
CA ILE A 66 14.39 15.35 11.27
C ILE A 66 15.22 15.13 9.99
N GLY A 67 14.57 14.95 8.83
CA GLY A 67 15.26 14.68 7.58
C GLY A 67 16.13 15.84 7.11
N THR A 68 15.64 17.09 7.25
CA THR A 68 16.43 18.29 6.93
C THR A 68 17.66 18.41 7.82
N PHE A 69 17.48 18.25 9.14
CA PHE A 69 18.58 18.32 10.09
C PHE A 69 19.67 17.27 9.81
N LEU A 70 19.27 16.01 9.60
CA LEU A 70 20.21 14.92 9.30
C LEU A 70 20.96 15.17 7.97
N GLY A 71 20.29 15.66 6.93
CA GLY A 71 20.92 15.98 5.65
C GLY A 71 21.83 17.19 5.74
N ALA A 72 21.48 18.22 6.53
CA ALA A 72 22.32 19.38 6.80
C ALA A 72 23.60 18.99 7.56
N MET A 73 23.48 18.19 8.61
CA MET A 73 24.63 17.64 9.32
C MET A 73 25.56 16.85 8.41
N ALA A 74 25.02 16.03 7.53
CA ALA A 74 25.80 15.29 6.55
C ALA A 74 26.54 16.20 5.58
N ALA A 75 25.92 17.29 5.13
CA ALA A 75 26.55 18.27 4.25
C ALA A 75 27.74 18.97 4.91
N VAL A 76 27.53 19.45 6.14
CA VAL A 76 28.58 20.08 6.95
C VAL A 76 29.76 19.13 7.24
N PHE A 77 29.48 17.84 7.36
CA PHE A 77 30.53 16.84 7.59
C PHE A 77 31.26 16.44 6.29
N PHE A 78 30.54 16.09 5.23
CA PHE A 78 31.15 15.51 4.03
C PHE A 78 31.75 16.56 3.09
N VAL A 79 31.18 17.75 2.96
CA VAL A 79 31.69 18.74 2.01
C VAL A 79 33.13 19.18 2.35
N PRO A 80 33.47 19.62 3.57
CA PRO A 80 34.84 19.98 3.90
C PRO A 80 35.84 18.83 3.74
N MET A 81 35.36 17.59 3.97
CA MET A 81 36.24 16.41 3.91
C MET A 81 36.60 15.97 2.49
N PHE A 82 35.69 16.15 1.52
CA PHE A 82 35.84 15.59 0.17
C PHE A 82 35.84 16.62 -0.95
N VAL A 83 35.71 17.93 -0.67
CA VAL A 83 35.63 18.98 -1.70
C VAL A 83 36.88 19.06 -2.59
N GLN A 84 38.06 18.70 -2.07
CA GLN A 84 39.32 18.68 -2.84
C GLN A 84 39.37 17.54 -3.88
N THR A 85 38.42 16.61 -3.82
CA THR A 85 38.33 15.44 -4.69
C THR A 85 36.89 15.32 -5.26
N PRO A 86 36.56 16.10 -6.32
CA PRO A 86 35.15 16.22 -6.79
C PRO A 86 34.48 14.90 -7.10
N PHE A 87 35.18 13.97 -7.75
CA PHE A 87 34.62 12.66 -8.05
C PHE A 87 34.30 11.83 -6.77
N LEU A 88 35.15 11.93 -5.74
CA LEU A 88 34.90 11.25 -4.48
C LEU A 88 33.72 11.88 -3.73
N LEU A 89 33.59 13.19 -3.75
CA LEU A 89 32.43 13.90 -3.19
C LEU A 89 31.13 13.45 -3.88
N VAL A 90 31.13 13.34 -5.22
CA VAL A 90 30.00 12.83 -5.99
C VAL A 90 29.62 11.40 -5.56
N VAL A 91 30.61 10.52 -5.42
CA VAL A 91 30.39 9.14 -4.98
C VAL A 91 29.80 9.10 -3.56
N VAL A 92 30.32 9.92 -2.64
CA VAL A 92 29.82 10.03 -1.26
C VAL A 92 28.37 10.51 -1.24
N ILE A 93 28.05 11.56 -1.99
CA ILE A 93 26.67 12.09 -2.13
C ILE A 93 25.73 11.01 -2.69
N ALA A 94 26.14 10.32 -3.75
CA ALA A 94 25.34 9.30 -4.39
C ALA A 94 25.08 8.10 -3.44
N LEU A 95 26.13 7.62 -2.75
CA LEU A 95 26.00 6.51 -1.80
C LEU A 95 25.15 6.89 -0.58
N TRP A 96 25.35 8.08 -0.01
CA TRP A 96 24.51 8.59 1.07
C TRP A 96 23.03 8.59 0.68
N THR A 97 22.72 9.17 -0.47
CA THR A 97 21.35 9.23 -1.00
C THR A 97 20.81 7.82 -1.23
N GLY A 98 21.58 6.93 -1.85
CA GLY A 98 21.16 5.57 -2.15
C GLY A 98 20.94 4.70 -0.91
N ILE A 99 21.82 4.78 0.09
CA ILE A 99 21.70 4.03 1.36
C ILE A 99 20.44 4.49 2.12
N LEU A 100 20.24 5.80 2.26
CA LEU A 100 19.07 6.33 2.96
C LEU A 100 17.78 6.06 2.19
N LEU A 101 17.81 6.09 0.87
CA LEU A 101 16.69 5.67 0.04
C LEU A 101 16.36 4.19 0.25
N PHE A 102 17.35 3.30 0.25
CA PHE A 102 17.15 1.89 0.52
C PHE A 102 16.52 1.65 1.90
N LEU A 103 17.01 2.32 2.94
CA LEU A 103 16.44 2.27 4.29
C LEU A 103 15.02 2.84 4.33
N SER A 104 14.77 3.94 3.63
CA SER A 104 13.44 4.55 3.48
C SER A 104 12.42 3.58 2.87
N LEU A 105 12.80 2.85 1.83
CA LEU A 105 11.94 1.87 1.16
C LEU A 105 11.59 0.68 2.07
N HIS A 106 12.41 0.36 3.10
CA HIS A 106 12.08 -0.64 4.11
C HIS A 106 10.99 -0.19 5.07
N LEU A 107 10.80 1.12 5.25
CA LEU A 107 9.82 1.69 6.17
C LEU A 107 8.53 2.03 5.41
N ARG A 108 7.44 1.30 5.66
CA ARG A 108 6.12 1.60 5.08
C ARG A 108 5.31 2.59 5.91
N THR A 109 5.96 3.34 6.76
CA THR A 109 5.35 4.32 7.66
C THR A 109 5.77 5.72 7.26
N ALA A 110 5.13 6.74 7.83
CA ALA A 110 5.48 8.14 7.59
C ALA A 110 6.97 8.46 7.89
N ASN A 111 7.64 7.65 8.72
CA ASN A 111 9.07 7.78 9.03
C ASN A 111 9.98 7.60 7.80
N SER A 112 9.51 6.89 6.76
CA SER A 112 10.24 6.70 5.51
C SER A 112 10.60 8.04 4.87
N TYR A 113 9.72 9.03 5.01
CA TYR A 113 9.93 10.38 4.47
C TYR A 113 11.16 11.08 5.08
N ALA A 114 11.44 10.88 6.37
CA ALA A 114 12.61 11.48 7.02
C ALA A 114 13.93 10.98 6.41
N LEU A 115 14.05 9.67 6.18
CA LEU A 115 15.26 9.09 5.59
C LEU A 115 15.42 9.49 4.12
N MET A 116 14.34 9.45 3.34
CA MET A 116 14.37 9.89 1.95
C MET A 116 14.77 11.36 1.84
N LEU A 117 14.20 12.23 2.69
CA LEU A 117 14.51 13.64 2.74
C LEU A 117 15.97 13.89 3.14
N ALA A 118 16.48 13.20 4.17
CA ALA A 118 17.89 13.29 4.56
C ALA A 118 18.83 12.88 3.43
N GLY A 119 18.41 11.88 2.62
CA GLY A 119 19.16 11.45 1.44
C GLY A 119 19.37 12.55 0.41
N TYR A 120 18.31 13.20 -0.05
CA TYR A 120 18.43 14.23 -1.08
C TYR A 120 18.67 15.65 -0.52
N THR A 121 18.63 15.87 0.80
CA THR A 121 19.02 17.16 1.41
C THR A 121 20.53 17.37 1.33
N LEU A 122 21.33 16.32 1.41
CA LEU A 122 22.78 16.44 1.24
C LEU A 122 23.16 17.07 -0.12
N PRO A 123 22.74 16.55 -1.30
CA PRO A 123 23.02 17.21 -2.58
C PRO A 123 22.40 18.61 -2.69
N LEU A 124 21.24 18.87 -2.08
CA LEU A 124 20.60 20.19 -2.06
C LEU A 124 21.44 21.26 -1.35
N ILE A 125 22.30 20.89 -0.40
CA ILE A 125 23.22 21.80 0.30
C ILE A 125 24.61 21.75 -0.31
N ALA A 126 25.13 20.54 -0.60
CA ALA A 126 26.50 20.34 -1.03
C ALA A 126 26.79 20.88 -2.42
N LEU A 127 25.90 20.63 -3.41
CA LEU A 127 26.18 20.98 -4.81
C LEU A 127 26.20 22.51 -5.09
N PRO A 128 25.32 23.32 -4.46
CA PRO A 128 25.39 24.79 -4.66
C PRO A 128 26.63 25.45 -4.05
N VAL A 129 27.35 24.77 -3.14
CA VAL A 129 28.52 25.32 -2.44
C VAL A 129 29.83 24.71 -2.88
N VAL A 130 29.84 23.91 -3.98
CA VAL A 130 31.09 23.28 -4.46
C VAL A 130 32.16 24.32 -4.83
N ASP A 131 31.76 25.44 -5.41
CA ASP A 131 32.67 26.55 -5.79
C ASP A 131 33.08 27.42 -4.58
N ASN A 132 32.29 27.41 -3.50
CA ASN A 132 32.58 28.12 -2.26
C ASN A 132 32.30 27.22 -1.03
N PRO A 133 33.16 26.24 -0.73
CA PRO A 133 32.92 25.25 0.33
C PRO A 133 32.86 25.85 1.74
N LEU A 134 33.43 27.03 1.96
CA LEU A 134 33.38 27.71 3.25
C LEU A 134 31.95 28.14 3.62
N ALA A 135 31.09 28.35 2.63
CA ALA A 135 29.69 28.71 2.83
C ALA A 135 28.78 27.52 3.19
N VAL A 136 29.32 26.29 3.31
CA VAL A 136 28.49 25.10 3.60
C VAL A 136 27.74 25.21 4.92
N TRP A 137 28.38 25.77 5.95
CA TRP A 137 27.75 25.99 7.26
C TRP A 137 26.58 26.97 7.14
N ASP A 138 26.83 28.14 6.55
CA ASP A 138 25.83 29.21 6.41
C ASP A 138 24.61 28.73 5.60
N VAL A 139 24.84 27.97 4.52
CA VAL A 139 23.74 27.41 3.71
C VAL A 139 22.97 26.31 4.46
N ALA A 140 23.66 25.48 5.24
CA ALA A 140 23.03 24.42 6.04
C ALA A 140 22.20 25.02 7.20
N GLU A 141 22.74 26.03 7.88
CA GLU A 141 22.08 26.79 8.94
C GLU A 141 20.83 27.49 8.40
N ALA A 142 20.98 28.35 7.39
CA ALA A 142 19.88 29.08 6.76
C ALA A 142 18.75 28.14 6.33
N ARG A 143 19.10 27.04 5.65
CA ARG A 143 18.11 26.06 5.21
C ARG A 143 17.37 25.41 6.39
N THR A 144 18.07 25.10 7.46
CA THR A 144 17.47 24.46 8.65
C THR A 144 16.53 25.43 9.35
N GLU A 145 16.95 26.67 9.58
CA GLU A 145 16.15 27.69 10.25
C GLU A 145 14.89 28.05 9.47
N GLU A 146 15.02 28.32 8.17
CA GLU A 146 13.90 28.72 7.31
C GLU A 146 12.88 27.59 7.12
N ILE A 147 13.35 26.35 7.00
CA ILE A 147 12.46 25.18 6.97
C ILE A 147 11.77 24.99 8.31
N PHE A 148 12.47 25.15 9.44
CA PHE A 148 11.86 25.05 10.76
C PHE A 148 10.83 26.15 11.00
N LEU A 149 11.10 27.38 10.59
CA LEU A 149 10.13 28.46 10.62
C LEU A 149 8.88 28.12 9.80
N GLY A 150 9.06 27.67 8.56
CA GLY A 150 7.93 27.26 7.70
C GLY A 150 7.12 26.12 8.32
N ILE A 151 7.78 25.13 8.94
CA ILE A 151 7.13 24.03 9.67
C ILE A 151 6.32 24.57 10.85
N ALA A 152 6.92 25.43 11.68
CA ALA A 152 6.29 25.97 12.87
C ALA A 152 5.03 26.78 12.52
N VAL A 153 5.13 27.67 11.54
CA VAL A 153 3.99 28.48 11.07
C VAL A 153 2.90 27.58 10.48
N ALA A 154 3.26 26.61 9.63
CA ALA A 154 2.27 25.68 9.07
C ALA A 154 1.55 24.86 10.14
N ALA A 155 2.26 24.40 11.16
CA ALA A 155 1.70 23.64 12.27
C ALA A 155 0.76 24.50 13.14
N VAL A 156 1.19 25.70 13.52
CA VAL A 156 0.39 26.62 14.35
C VAL A 156 -0.87 27.06 13.60
N VAL A 157 -0.72 27.59 12.40
CA VAL A 157 -1.87 28.08 11.61
C VAL A 157 -2.80 26.91 11.24
N GLY A 158 -2.25 25.74 10.92
CA GLY A 158 -3.02 24.53 10.63
C GLY A 158 -3.83 24.00 11.82
N ALA A 159 -3.33 24.18 13.05
CA ALA A 159 -4.02 23.80 14.28
C ALA A 159 -5.07 24.84 14.73
N MET A 160 -4.83 26.13 14.47
CA MET A 160 -5.68 27.21 14.93
C MET A 160 -6.87 27.47 13.98
N PHE A 161 -6.65 27.43 12.66
CA PHE A 161 -7.65 27.83 11.69
C PHE A 161 -8.25 26.61 10.97
N TRP A 162 -9.54 26.36 11.19
CA TRP A 162 -10.32 25.27 10.57
C TRP A 162 -9.63 23.90 10.63
N PRO A 163 -9.24 23.40 11.84
CA PRO A 163 -8.58 22.11 11.96
C PRO A 163 -9.53 20.99 11.51
N ARG A 164 -9.07 20.16 10.58
CA ARG A 164 -9.83 18.99 10.11
C ARG A 164 -9.16 17.71 10.64
N ARG A 165 -9.96 16.88 11.30
CA ARG A 165 -9.53 15.58 11.78
C ARG A 165 -9.71 14.51 10.73
N LEU A 166 -8.83 13.52 10.75
CA LEU A 166 -8.86 12.40 9.81
C LEU A 166 -9.90 11.34 10.22
N ALA A 167 -10.25 11.25 11.51
CA ALA A 167 -11.16 10.24 12.03
C ALA A 167 -12.51 10.17 11.29
N PRO A 168 -13.21 11.27 10.98
CA PRO A 168 -14.46 11.20 10.21
C PRO A 168 -14.26 10.67 8.78
N VAL A 169 -13.14 11.00 8.14
CA VAL A 169 -12.84 10.50 6.77
C VAL A 169 -12.48 9.02 6.79
N PHE A 170 -11.80 8.58 7.85
CA PHE A 170 -11.57 7.17 8.10
C PHE A 170 -12.89 6.41 8.23
N ASP A 171 -13.82 6.92 9.05
CA ASP A 171 -15.14 6.31 9.23
C ASP A 171 -15.96 6.28 7.94
N ASP A 172 -15.92 7.33 7.13
CA ASP A 172 -16.57 7.36 5.82
C ASP A 172 -15.96 6.32 4.86
N SER A 173 -14.64 6.18 4.87
CA SER A 173 -13.93 5.19 4.06
C SER A 173 -14.27 3.76 4.49
N VAL A 174 -14.37 3.52 5.79
CA VAL A 174 -14.78 2.22 6.36
C VAL A 174 -16.25 1.94 6.00
N ARG A 175 -17.15 2.91 6.15
CA ARG A 175 -18.58 2.74 5.76
C ARG A 175 -18.74 2.42 4.28
N LYS A 176 -18.02 3.14 3.42
CA LYS A 176 -18.03 2.87 1.97
C LYS A 176 -17.55 1.44 1.69
N TRP A 177 -16.45 1.06 2.31
CA TRP A 177 -15.92 -0.30 2.16
C TRP A 177 -16.94 -1.36 2.59
N PHE A 178 -17.64 -1.17 3.71
CA PHE A 178 -18.70 -2.09 4.15
C PHE A 178 -19.86 -2.14 3.16
N ALA A 179 -20.25 -1.03 2.56
CA ALA A 179 -21.26 -1.00 1.52
C ALA A 179 -20.83 -1.81 0.29
N ASP A 180 -19.60 -1.58 -0.20
CA ASP A 180 -19.03 -2.33 -1.32
C ASP A 180 -18.89 -3.83 -0.99
N ALA A 181 -18.43 -4.17 0.23
CA ALA A 181 -18.30 -5.54 0.72
C ALA A 181 -19.67 -6.23 0.88
N THR A 182 -20.70 -5.50 1.27
CA THR A 182 -22.08 -6.00 1.33
C THR A 182 -22.57 -6.39 -0.06
N VAL A 183 -22.43 -5.49 -1.04
CA VAL A 183 -22.80 -5.78 -2.44
C VAL A 183 -22.00 -6.94 -2.98
N TYR A 184 -20.68 -6.94 -2.76
CA TYR A 184 -19.78 -8.03 -3.17
C TYR A 184 -20.24 -9.38 -2.59
N SER A 185 -20.47 -9.46 -1.28
CA SER A 185 -20.90 -10.69 -0.61
C SER A 185 -22.29 -11.15 -1.07
N GLN A 186 -23.23 -10.23 -1.27
CA GLN A 186 -24.57 -10.54 -1.78
C GLN A 186 -24.53 -11.20 -3.16
N ARG A 187 -23.66 -10.73 -4.07
CA ARG A 187 -23.52 -11.34 -5.40
C ARG A 187 -23.21 -12.84 -5.30
N PHE A 188 -22.35 -13.21 -4.38
CA PHE A 188 -22.00 -14.62 -4.16
C PHE A 188 -23.11 -15.41 -3.43
N LEU A 189 -23.71 -14.83 -2.39
CA LEU A 189 -24.78 -15.49 -1.64
C LEU A 189 -26.04 -15.70 -2.48
N THR A 190 -26.37 -14.78 -3.40
CA THR A 190 -27.52 -14.89 -4.29
C THR A 190 -27.19 -15.56 -5.63
N ARG A 191 -25.95 -16.01 -5.83
CA ARG A 191 -25.44 -16.65 -7.06
C ARG A 191 -25.62 -15.80 -8.33
N ASN A 192 -25.70 -14.48 -8.20
CA ASN A 192 -25.76 -13.53 -9.31
C ASN A 192 -24.38 -12.90 -9.54
N VAL A 193 -23.44 -13.72 -9.99
CA VAL A 193 -22.04 -13.32 -10.16
C VAL A 193 -21.78 -12.90 -11.60
N GLN A 194 -21.46 -11.60 -11.80
CA GLN A 194 -20.95 -11.08 -13.08
C GLN A 194 -19.44 -10.80 -12.94
N PRO A 195 -18.58 -11.48 -13.71
CA PRO A 195 -17.13 -11.43 -13.52
C PRO A 195 -16.53 -10.02 -13.56
N GLU A 196 -17.02 -9.16 -14.45
CA GLU A 196 -16.52 -7.78 -14.61
C GLU A 196 -16.87 -6.91 -13.41
N GLU A 197 -18.12 -7.00 -12.93
CA GLU A 197 -18.59 -6.25 -11.75
C GLU A 197 -17.87 -6.68 -10.48
N VAL A 198 -17.70 -7.97 -10.29
CA VAL A 198 -16.96 -8.56 -9.16
C VAL A 198 -15.50 -8.12 -9.17
N SER A 199 -14.85 -8.13 -10.33
CA SER A 199 -13.47 -7.65 -10.46
C SER A 199 -13.33 -6.16 -10.11
N SER A 200 -14.28 -5.34 -10.56
CA SER A 200 -14.32 -3.90 -10.25
C SER A 200 -14.52 -3.62 -8.75
N LEU A 201 -15.51 -4.28 -8.11
CA LEU A 201 -15.76 -4.17 -6.68
C LEU A 201 -14.54 -4.60 -5.86
N ARG A 202 -13.94 -5.73 -6.20
CA ARG A 202 -12.72 -6.25 -5.56
C ARG A 202 -11.57 -5.24 -5.67
N GLY A 203 -11.36 -4.66 -6.86
CA GLY A 203 -10.35 -3.62 -7.08
C GLY A 203 -10.57 -2.39 -6.19
N GLY A 204 -11.81 -1.90 -6.08
CA GLY A 204 -12.20 -0.78 -5.22
C GLY A 204 -11.98 -1.06 -3.74
N MET A 205 -12.37 -2.25 -3.26
CA MET A 205 -12.17 -2.69 -1.88
C MET A 205 -10.68 -2.76 -1.51
N VAL A 206 -9.84 -3.29 -2.42
CA VAL A 206 -8.39 -3.39 -2.20
C VAL A 206 -7.72 -2.02 -2.20
N ALA A 207 -8.11 -1.11 -3.09
CA ALA A 207 -7.59 0.27 -3.09
C ALA A 207 -7.87 0.98 -1.76
N THR A 208 -9.03 0.71 -1.15
CA THR A 208 -9.40 1.26 0.15
C THR A 208 -8.45 0.78 1.27
N PHE A 209 -7.95 -0.45 1.25
CA PHE A 209 -7.02 -0.95 2.28
C PHE A 209 -5.72 -0.15 2.34
N ASN A 210 -5.16 0.23 1.20
CA ASN A 210 -3.94 1.04 1.15
C ASN A 210 -4.21 2.45 1.71
N THR A 211 -5.36 3.02 1.40
CA THR A 211 -5.79 4.32 1.93
C THR A 211 -5.98 4.25 3.44
N LEU A 212 -6.67 3.21 3.95
CA LEU A 212 -6.85 3.01 5.39
C LEU A 212 -5.52 2.81 6.12
N GLU A 213 -4.55 2.09 5.54
CA GLU A 213 -3.22 1.92 6.15
C GLU A 213 -2.52 3.26 6.36
N LEU A 214 -2.53 4.11 5.34
CA LEU A 214 -1.97 5.46 5.45
C LEU A 214 -2.68 6.29 6.51
N MET A 215 -4.02 6.26 6.55
CA MET A 215 -4.81 6.97 7.55
C MET A 215 -4.53 6.48 8.98
N ILE A 216 -4.50 5.17 9.19
CA ILE A 216 -4.20 4.56 10.51
C ILE A 216 -2.82 4.99 11.01
N GLY A 217 -1.83 5.10 10.11
CA GLY A 217 -0.50 5.60 10.43
C GLY A 217 -0.47 7.06 10.91
N GLN A 218 -1.49 7.86 10.57
CA GLN A 218 -1.59 9.29 10.93
C GLN A 218 -2.41 9.54 12.21
N LEU A 219 -3.28 8.61 12.61
CA LEU A 219 -4.15 8.77 13.78
C LEU A 219 -3.40 9.12 15.09
N PRO A 220 -2.22 8.54 15.39
CA PRO A 220 -1.45 8.93 16.57
C PRO A 220 -1.06 10.40 16.59
N HIS A 221 -0.82 11.01 15.43
CA HIS A 221 -0.43 12.41 15.29
C HIS A 221 -1.62 13.39 15.47
N GLU A 222 -2.85 12.86 15.51
CA GLU A 222 -4.07 13.63 15.89
C GLU A 222 -4.45 13.44 17.37
N GLY A 223 -3.65 12.75 18.16
CA GLY A 223 -3.94 12.45 19.55
C GLY A 223 -4.98 11.32 19.74
N ALA A 224 -5.17 10.46 18.75
CA ALA A 224 -6.04 9.29 18.90
C ALA A 224 -5.53 8.36 20.02
N ARG A 225 -6.46 7.82 20.80
CA ARG A 225 -6.14 6.91 21.90
C ARG A 225 -5.43 5.64 21.38
N PRO A 226 -4.43 5.09 22.10
CA PRO A 226 -3.72 3.88 21.66
C PRO A 226 -4.66 2.69 21.40
N GLN A 227 -5.75 2.54 22.16
CA GLN A 227 -6.73 1.48 21.99
C GLN A 227 -7.51 1.65 20.68
N THR A 228 -7.90 2.87 20.32
CA THR A 228 -8.56 3.18 19.05
C THR A 228 -7.64 2.82 17.86
N VAL A 229 -6.38 3.22 17.94
CA VAL A 229 -5.37 2.87 16.91
C VAL A 229 -5.18 1.35 16.80
N ARG A 230 -5.22 0.63 17.93
CA ARG A 230 -5.15 -0.83 17.94
C ARG A 230 -6.38 -1.45 17.30
N ASN A 231 -7.58 -0.99 17.66
CA ASN A 231 -8.84 -1.49 17.11
C ASN A 231 -8.94 -1.22 15.60
N THR A 232 -8.46 -0.07 15.11
CA THR A 232 -8.45 0.23 13.66
C THR A 232 -7.51 -0.68 12.89
N LYS A 233 -6.35 -1.04 13.44
CA LYS A 233 -5.44 -2.02 12.84
C LYS A 233 -6.05 -3.42 12.80
N GLU A 234 -6.71 -3.83 13.87
CA GLU A 234 -7.43 -5.11 13.94
C GLU A 234 -8.59 -5.16 12.94
N LEU A 235 -9.38 -4.08 12.83
CA LEU A 235 -10.45 -3.97 11.85
C LEU A 235 -9.92 -4.16 10.43
N ARG A 236 -8.90 -3.42 10.05
CA ARG A 236 -8.27 -3.54 8.72
C ARG A 236 -7.78 -4.97 8.46
N GLY A 237 -7.16 -5.61 9.45
CA GLY A 237 -6.70 -6.99 9.33
C GLY A 237 -7.83 -7.97 9.01
N ARG A 238 -8.99 -7.83 9.65
CA ARG A 238 -10.16 -8.67 9.41
C ARG A 238 -10.83 -8.39 8.07
N MET A 239 -10.97 -7.11 7.71
CA MET A 239 -11.48 -6.71 6.40
C MET A 239 -10.69 -7.36 5.25
N ILE A 240 -9.37 -7.42 5.35
CA ILE A 240 -8.50 -8.07 4.35
C ILE A 240 -8.79 -9.57 4.26
N HIS A 241 -9.03 -10.25 5.38
CA HIS A 241 -9.31 -11.69 5.41
C HIS A 241 -10.68 -12.05 4.82
N LEU A 242 -11.63 -11.12 4.79
CA LEU A 242 -12.95 -11.37 4.19
C LEU A 242 -12.85 -11.76 2.71
N LEU A 243 -11.94 -11.14 1.94
CA LEU A 243 -11.81 -11.42 0.51
C LEU A 243 -11.49 -12.90 0.19
N PRO A 244 -10.42 -13.51 0.72
CA PRO A 244 -10.13 -14.92 0.43
C PRO A 244 -11.17 -15.89 1.01
N VAL A 245 -11.89 -15.51 2.07
CA VAL A 245 -12.94 -16.35 2.65
C VAL A 245 -14.19 -16.35 1.77
N VAL A 246 -14.61 -15.18 1.26
CA VAL A 246 -15.73 -15.10 0.27
C VAL A 246 -15.41 -15.89 -0.98
N ASP A 247 -14.20 -15.77 -1.48
CA ASP A 247 -13.76 -16.45 -2.69
C ASP A 247 -13.71 -18.00 -2.49
N ALA A 248 -13.31 -18.44 -1.27
CA ALA A 248 -13.35 -19.86 -0.90
C ALA A 248 -14.79 -20.40 -0.74
N LEU A 249 -15.70 -19.57 -0.24
CA LEU A 249 -17.12 -19.87 -0.15
C LEU A 249 -17.76 -20.01 -1.53
N ASP A 250 -17.43 -19.08 -2.45
CA ASP A 250 -17.93 -19.14 -3.83
C ASP A 250 -17.52 -20.42 -4.54
N ASP A 251 -16.24 -20.81 -4.44
CA ASP A 251 -15.77 -22.08 -5.02
C ASP A 251 -16.52 -23.29 -4.47
N ALA A 252 -16.77 -23.31 -3.14
CA ALA A 252 -17.49 -24.39 -2.50
C ALA A 252 -18.95 -24.45 -2.96
N LEU A 253 -19.63 -23.31 -3.03
CA LEU A 253 -21.02 -23.22 -3.51
C LEU A 253 -21.11 -23.58 -5.01
N TYR A 254 -20.18 -23.12 -5.83
CA TYR A 254 -20.13 -23.46 -7.25
C TYR A 254 -19.94 -24.97 -7.47
N ALA A 255 -19.07 -25.59 -6.67
CA ALA A 255 -18.86 -27.03 -6.73
C ALA A 255 -20.12 -27.83 -6.30
N LEU A 256 -20.86 -27.35 -5.31
CA LEU A 256 -22.12 -27.93 -4.85
C LEU A 256 -23.22 -27.83 -5.90
N GLU A 257 -23.43 -26.67 -6.50
CA GLU A 257 -24.47 -26.45 -7.53
C GLU A 257 -24.32 -27.39 -8.73
N ARG A 258 -23.09 -27.61 -9.15
CA ARG A 258 -22.84 -28.50 -10.30
C ARG A 258 -23.01 -29.98 -10.02
N ARG A 259 -22.92 -30.41 -8.77
CA ARG A 259 -22.83 -31.84 -8.39
C ARG A 259 -24.00 -32.35 -7.60
N THR A 260 -24.54 -31.52 -6.73
CA THR A 260 -25.56 -31.88 -5.77
C THR A 260 -26.61 -30.79 -5.60
N PRO A 261 -27.41 -30.51 -6.64
CA PRO A 261 -28.44 -29.48 -6.57
C PRO A 261 -29.44 -29.72 -5.41
N GLU A 262 -29.60 -30.97 -4.98
CA GLU A 262 -30.45 -31.34 -3.82
C GLU A 262 -29.93 -30.77 -2.49
N LEU A 263 -28.62 -30.80 -2.27
CA LEU A 263 -28.00 -30.24 -1.07
C LEU A 263 -28.01 -28.70 -1.09
N VAL A 264 -27.96 -28.09 -2.27
CA VAL A 264 -28.11 -26.62 -2.43
C VAL A 264 -29.48 -26.15 -1.94
N GLY A 265 -30.53 -26.95 -2.14
CA GLY A 265 -31.87 -26.65 -1.61
C GLY A 265 -31.88 -26.55 -0.06
N GLN A 266 -31.10 -27.39 0.63
CA GLN A 266 -30.98 -27.34 2.10
C GLN A 266 -30.17 -26.10 2.56
N PHE A 267 -29.23 -25.60 1.73
CA PHE A 267 -28.42 -24.44 2.03
C PHE A 267 -29.14 -23.10 1.78
N ALA A 268 -30.10 -23.06 0.86
CA ALA A 268 -30.81 -21.88 0.42
C ALA A 268 -31.47 -21.05 1.55
N PRO A 269 -32.16 -21.64 2.54
CA PRO A 269 -32.76 -20.88 3.65
C PRO A 269 -31.68 -20.14 4.49
N LEU A 270 -30.53 -20.78 4.71
CA LEU A 270 -29.43 -20.22 5.47
C LEU A 270 -28.74 -19.07 4.70
N LEU A 271 -28.58 -19.20 3.37
CA LEU A 271 -28.08 -18.13 2.53
C LEU A 271 -29.02 -16.92 2.53
N ALA A 272 -30.34 -17.16 2.47
CA ALA A 272 -31.36 -16.10 2.53
C ALA A 272 -31.31 -15.36 3.88
N ALA A 273 -31.28 -16.10 5.00
CA ALA A 273 -31.17 -15.54 6.34
C ALA A 273 -29.86 -14.74 6.54
N THR A 274 -28.75 -15.25 5.99
CA THR A 274 -27.46 -14.57 6.01
C THR A 274 -27.50 -13.27 5.21
N THR A 275 -28.16 -13.28 4.04
CA THR A 275 -28.34 -12.09 3.20
C THR A 275 -29.20 -11.03 3.90
N GLU A 276 -30.27 -11.43 4.56
CA GLU A 276 -31.12 -10.53 5.37
C GLU A 276 -30.34 -9.93 6.55
N TRP A 277 -29.55 -10.76 7.26
CA TRP A 277 -28.69 -10.27 8.35
C TRP A 277 -27.64 -9.28 7.84
N LEU A 278 -27.05 -9.53 6.68
CA LEU A 278 -26.07 -8.65 6.05
C LEU A 278 -26.65 -7.26 5.74
N GLN A 279 -27.90 -7.20 5.29
CA GLN A 279 -28.60 -5.95 4.96
C GLN A 279 -29.10 -5.19 6.20
N SER A 280 -29.18 -5.84 7.36
CA SER A 280 -29.66 -5.20 8.57
C SER A 280 -28.72 -4.10 9.06
N THR A 281 -29.21 -2.87 9.09
CA THR A 281 -28.46 -1.64 9.46
C THR A 281 -28.51 -1.30 10.95
N THR A 282 -29.33 -1.99 11.74
CA THR A 282 -29.54 -1.68 13.17
C THR A 282 -28.38 -2.14 14.05
N HIS A 283 -27.85 -1.20 14.84
CA HIS A 283 -26.69 -1.40 15.73
C HIS A 283 -26.95 -2.37 16.90
N GLU A 284 -28.20 -2.62 17.31
CA GLU A 284 -28.52 -3.37 18.54
C GLU A 284 -28.99 -4.82 18.35
N ALA A 285 -29.46 -5.21 17.18
CA ALA A 285 -29.93 -6.58 16.91
C ALA A 285 -28.88 -7.59 16.36
N PRO A 286 -27.62 -7.25 16.12
CA PRO A 286 -26.70 -8.09 15.35
C PRO A 286 -26.27 -9.35 16.10
N VAL A 287 -26.08 -9.30 17.41
CA VAL A 287 -25.49 -10.42 18.17
C VAL A 287 -26.47 -11.59 18.30
N GLN A 288 -27.77 -11.32 18.51
CA GLN A 288 -28.78 -12.38 18.60
C GLN A 288 -28.99 -13.07 17.25
N ARG A 289 -29.08 -12.29 16.17
CA ARG A 289 -29.22 -12.84 14.82
C ARG A 289 -27.97 -13.63 14.40
N TRP A 290 -26.78 -13.12 14.73
CA TRP A 290 -25.54 -13.87 14.51
C TRP A 290 -25.55 -15.22 15.24
N ARG A 291 -25.98 -15.28 16.52
CA ARG A 291 -26.13 -16.56 17.25
C ARG A 291 -27.10 -17.48 16.56
N ALA A 292 -28.26 -16.98 16.17
CA ALA A 292 -29.25 -17.79 15.46
C ALA A 292 -28.72 -18.37 14.14
N LEU A 293 -27.91 -17.60 13.39
CA LEU A 293 -27.26 -18.12 12.20
C LEU A 293 -26.22 -19.21 12.53
N ARG A 294 -25.48 -19.05 13.62
CA ARG A 294 -24.51 -20.06 14.07
C ARG A 294 -25.22 -21.34 14.50
N ASP A 295 -26.33 -21.24 15.23
CA ASP A 295 -27.14 -22.38 15.64
C ASP A 295 -27.71 -23.12 14.41
N GLN A 296 -28.16 -22.40 13.39
CA GLN A 296 -28.61 -22.98 12.12
C GLN A 296 -27.48 -23.69 11.36
N LEU A 297 -26.26 -23.10 11.35
CA LEU A 297 -25.07 -23.72 10.76
C LEU A 297 -24.71 -25.04 11.44
N GLU A 298 -24.75 -25.07 12.76
CA GLU A 298 -24.44 -26.26 13.53
C GLU A 298 -25.51 -27.35 13.32
N ALA A 299 -26.79 -27.00 13.23
CA ALA A 299 -27.88 -27.92 12.97
C ALA A 299 -27.81 -28.56 11.56
N LEU A 300 -27.18 -27.90 10.59
CA LEU A 300 -27.01 -28.40 9.21
C LEU A 300 -25.72 -29.21 9.01
N GLN A 301 -24.81 -29.24 10.01
CA GLN A 301 -23.56 -29.99 9.87
C GLN A 301 -23.84 -31.49 9.73
N PRO A 302 -23.28 -32.14 8.70
CA PRO A 302 -23.41 -33.60 8.54
C PRO A 302 -22.72 -34.35 9.69
N ASP A 303 -23.27 -35.50 10.03
CA ASP A 303 -22.65 -36.41 11.00
C ASP A 303 -21.28 -36.89 10.49
N ALA A 304 -20.40 -37.28 11.43
CA ALA A 304 -19.03 -37.70 11.11
C ALA A 304 -18.98 -38.89 10.13
N GLU A 305 -19.96 -39.77 10.15
CA GLU A 305 -20.08 -40.91 9.23
C GLU A 305 -20.50 -40.47 7.83
N ALA A 306 -21.34 -39.45 7.72
CA ALA A 306 -21.78 -38.91 6.42
C ALA A 306 -20.65 -38.21 5.65
N LEU A 307 -19.56 -37.77 6.32
CA LEU A 307 -18.41 -37.13 5.69
C LEU A 307 -17.57 -38.09 4.83
N ASP A 308 -17.85 -39.36 4.83
CA ASP A 308 -17.26 -40.32 3.90
C ASP A 308 -17.76 -40.08 2.48
N ASP A 309 -19.00 -39.64 2.35
CA ASP A 309 -19.51 -39.18 1.07
C ASP A 309 -18.86 -37.83 0.71
N ARG A 310 -18.34 -37.79 -0.48
CA ARG A 310 -17.69 -36.63 -1.06
C ARG A 310 -18.61 -35.40 -1.18
N HIS A 311 -19.88 -35.63 -1.44
CA HIS A 311 -20.90 -34.60 -1.57
C HIS A 311 -21.23 -33.97 -0.24
N GLN A 312 -21.34 -34.78 0.81
CA GLN A 312 -21.55 -34.33 2.19
C GLN A 312 -20.30 -33.55 2.71
N LEU A 313 -19.10 -33.97 2.31
CA LEU A 313 -17.89 -33.25 2.67
C LEU A 313 -17.82 -31.87 1.98
N LEU A 314 -18.25 -31.75 0.70
CA LEU A 314 -18.34 -30.46 0.03
C LEU A 314 -19.38 -29.54 0.70
N PHE A 315 -20.50 -30.11 1.11
CA PHE A 315 -21.54 -29.39 1.83
C PHE A 315 -21.02 -28.89 3.19
N SER A 316 -20.39 -29.75 3.97
CA SER A 316 -19.75 -29.39 5.24
C SER A 316 -18.66 -28.31 5.07
N ASN A 317 -17.85 -28.39 4.00
CA ASN A 317 -16.86 -27.36 3.70
C ASN A 317 -17.51 -26.00 3.38
N ALA A 318 -18.62 -25.98 2.64
CA ALA A 318 -19.35 -24.75 2.36
C ALA A 318 -19.95 -24.14 3.63
N LEU A 319 -20.54 -24.96 4.53
CA LEU A 319 -21.02 -24.52 5.84
C LEU A 319 -19.88 -23.94 6.68
N TYR A 320 -18.73 -24.61 6.72
CA TYR A 320 -17.55 -24.13 7.44
C TYR A 320 -17.09 -22.76 6.93
N ARG A 321 -16.98 -22.57 5.59
CA ARG A 321 -16.57 -21.29 4.99
C ARG A 321 -17.60 -20.19 5.24
N LEU A 322 -18.89 -20.50 5.20
CA LEU A 322 -19.93 -19.55 5.55
C LEU A 322 -19.84 -19.13 7.02
N GLY A 323 -19.58 -20.08 7.91
CA GLY A 323 -19.36 -19.81 9.34
C GLY A 323 -18.15 -18.90 9.59
N GLU A 324 -17.02 -19.17 8.94
CA GLU A 324 -15.84 -18.27 8.99
C GLU A 324 -16.19 -16.85 8.53
N TRP A 325 -16.94 -16.73 7.44
CA TRP A 325 -17.34 -15.44 6.90
C TRP A 325 -18.29 -14.68 7.85
N ILE A 326 -19.29 -15.35 8.40
CA ILE A 326 -20.26 -14.78 9.37
C ILE A 326 -19.53 -14.26 10.61
N ASP A 327 -18.59 -15.04 11.17
CA ASP A 327 -17.83 -14.67 12.36
C ASP A 327 -16.88 -13.49 12.09
N LEU A 328 -16.19 -13.48 10.95
CA LEU A 328 -15.34 -12.35 10.54
C LEU A 328 -16.16 -11.07 10.32
N TRP A 329 -17.33 -11.19 9.72
CA TRP A 329 -18.23 -10.05 9.50
C TRP A 329 -18.71 -9.46 10.82
N GLN A 330 -19.10 -10.34 11.76
CA GLN A 330 -19.50 -9.93 13.12
C GLN A 330 -18.35 -9.21 13.85
N ASP A 331 -17.13 -9.71 13.73
CA ASP A 331 -15.95 -9.08 14.28
C ASP A 331 -15.71 -7.68 13.69
N CYS A 332 -15.85 -7.53 12.39
CA CYS A 332 -15.71 -6.24 11.72
C CYS A 332 -16.75 -5.23 12.22
N ARG A 333 -18.02 -5.65 12.36
CA ARG A 333 -19.09 -4.79 12.89
C ARG A 333 -18.86 -4.40 14.36
N SER A 334 -18.48 -5.33 15.19
CA SER A 334 -18.23 -5.09 16.62
C SER A 334 -17.01 -4.19 16.85
N LEU A 335 -15.96 -4.33 16.02
CA LEU A 335 -14.80 -3.43 16.03
C LEU A 335 -15.17 -2.02 15.58
N GLN A 336 -15.98 -1.89 14.54
CA GLN A 336 -16.46 -0.58 14.10
C GLN A 336 -17.24 0.12 15.21
N ALA A 337 -18.14 -0.60 15.90
CA ALA A 337 -18.87 -0.07 17.05
C ALA A 337 -17.93 0.32 18.20
N ALA A 338 -16.91 -0.49 18.51
CA ALA A 338 -15.91 -0.20 19.54
C ALA A 338 -15.03 1.02 19.21
N ILE A 339 -14.76 1.26 17.94
CA ILE A 339 -14.03 2.47 17.48
C ILE A 339 -14.91 3.72 17.66
N HIS A 340 -16.19 3.66 17.26
CA HIS A 340 -17.11 4.79 17.40
C HIS A 340 -17.44 5.14 18.85
N SER A 341 -17.62 4.14 19.72
CA SER A 341 -17.92 4.35 21.14
C SER A 341 -16.70 4.79 21.94
N GLU A 342 -15.53 4.89 21.33
CA GLU A 342 -14.24 5.15 21.99
C GLU A 342 -14.01 4.27 23.23
N SER A 343 -14.51 3.02 23.21
CA SER A 343 -14.45 2.11 24.32
C SER A 343 -13.01 1.86 24.78
N GLN A 344 -12.77 1.98 26.07
CA GLN A 344 -11.49 1.64 26.69
C GLN A 344 -11.37 0.13 26.98
N ALA A 345 -12.49 -0.61 26.96
CA ALA A 345 -12.47 -2.04 27.20
C ALA A 345 -11.75 -2.76 26.05
N PRO A 346 -10.91 -3.76 26.35
CA PRO A 346 -10.25 -4.54 25.32
C PRO A 346 -11.33 -5.28 24.50
N TRP A 347 -11.32 -5.05 23.20
CA TRP A 347 -12.22 -5.75 22.29
C TRP A 347 -11.88 -7.25 22.26
N ARG A 348 -12.88 -8.10 22.19
CA ARG A 348 -12.73 -9.57 22.14
C ARG A 348 -13.24 -10.12 20.82
N ALA A 349 -12.37 -10.89 20.14
CA ALA A 349 -12.70 -11.54 18.88
C ALA A 349 -13.64 -12.70 19.08
N VAL A 350 -14.61 -12.85 18.19
CA VAL A 350 -15.42 -14.08 18.01
C VAL A 350 -14.64 -15.05 17.12
N TYR A 351 -14.20 -14.59 15.96
CA TYR A 351 -13.35 -15.37 15.07
C TYR A 351 -11.92 -15.41 15.58
N ARG A 352 -11.57 -16.52 16.20
CA ARG A 352 -10.22 -16.79 16.74
C ARG A 352 -9.53 -17.83 15.89
N HIS A 353 -8.93 -17.39 14.83
CA HIS A 353 -8.14 -18.28 13.98
C HIS A 353 -6.66 -17.88 14.05
N TRP A 354 -5.77 -18.86 14.01
CA TRP A 354 -4.31 -18.64 14.03
C TRP A 354 -3.82 -17.78 12.85
N ARG A 355 -4.60 -17.68 11.77
CA ARG A 355 -4.31 -16.85 10.60
C ARG A 355 -4.34 -15.35 10.91
N LEU A 356 -5.08 -14.95 11.93
CA LEU A 356 -5.14 -13.57 12.37
C LEU A 356 -3.96 -13.25 13.27
N GLY A 357 -3.14 -12.30 12.86
CA GLY A 357 -1.97 -11.87 13.62
C GLY A 357 -1.48 -10.52 13.14
N ARG A 358 -0.38 -10.05 13.76
CA ARG A 358 0.26 -8.81 13.36
C ARG A 358 0.77 -8.97 11.93
N LEU A 359 0.24 -8.18 10.98
CA LEU A 359 0.67 -8.19 9.59
C LEU A 359 2.19 -7.92 9.52
N THR A 360 2.93 -8.86 8.95
CA THR A 360 4.35 -8.66 8.64
C THR A 360 4.44 -8.16 7.21
N PRO A 361 4.98 -6.95 6.97
CA PRO A 361 5.01 -6.38 5.64
C PRO A 361 5.89 -7.23 4.71
N PHE A 362 5.39 -7.51 3.52
CA PHE A 362 6.19 -8.05 2.45
C PHE A 362 7.09 -6.97 1.85
N LEU A 363 8.38 -7.22 1.78
CA LEU A 363 9.38 -6.30 1.24
C LEU A 363 10.15 -6.98 0.10
N ASP A 364 10.00 -6.45 -1.10
CA ASP A 364 10.82 -6.90 -2.24
C ASP A 364 12.21 -6.25 -2.17
N ARG A 365 13.11 -6.87 -1.39
CA ARG A 365 14.48 -6.38 -1.19
C ARG A 365 15.25 -6.22 -2.51
N GLY A 366 15.01 -7.08 -3.48
CA GLY A 366 15.67 -7.01 -4.79
C GLY A 366 15.25 -5.76 -5.56
N LEU A 367 13.95 -5.42 -5.58
CA LEU A 367 13.46 -4.21 -6.21
C LEU A 367 13.94 -2.95 -5.48
N MET A 368 13.95 -2.97 -4.15
CA MET A 368 14.45 -1.86 -3.32
C MET A 368 15.93 -1.59 -3.57
N LEU A 369 16.76 -2.63 -3.60
CA LEU A 369 18.19 -2.51 -3.88
C LEU A 369 18.42 -2.00 -5.32
N TYR A 370 17.66 -2.51 -6.28
CA TYR A 370 17.73 -2.07 -7.66
C TYR A 370 17.34 -0.60 -7.80
N SER A 371 16.27 -0.16 -7.12
CA SER A 371 15.83 1.26 -7.13
C SER A 371 16.90 2.18 -6.52
N ALA A 372 17.50 1.78 -5.39
CA ALA A 372 18.59 2.53 -4.77
C ALA A 372 19.83 2.58 -5.69
N PHE A 373 20.22 1.45 -6.29
CA PHE A 373 21.34 1.40 -7.23
C PHE A 373 21.09 2.28 -8.47
N SER A 374 19.89 2.23 -9.04
CA SER A 374 19.50 3.09 -10.16
C SER A 374 19.61 4.58 -9.81
N THR A 375 19.18 4.97 -8.59
CA THR A 375 19.31 6.36 -8.11
C THR A 375 20.76 6.76 -7.92
N VAL A 376 21.59 5.90 -7.31
CA VAL A 376 23.04 6.13 -7.16
C VAL A 376 23.70 6.35 -8.54
N SER A 377 23.43 5.45 -9.49
CA SER A 377 23.97 5.53 -10.84
C SER A 377 23.48 6.79 -11.57
N ALA A 378 22.21 7.18 -11.41
CA ALA A 378 21.67 8.42 -11.99
C ALA A 378 22.41 9.66 -11.48
N ILE A 379 22.65 9.74 -10.16
CA ILE A 379 23.37 10.86 -9.54
C ILE A 379 24.83 10.93 -10.07
N ILE A 380 25.52 9.79 -10.13
CA ILE A 380 26.90 9.74 -10.63
C ILE A 380 26.96 10.17 -12.10
N VAL A 381 26.11 9.60 -12.96
CA VAL A 381 26.10 9.93 -14.40
C VAL A 381 25.72 11.39 -14.62
N ALA A 382 24.70 11.91 -13.95
CA ALA A 382 24.32 13.32 -14.05
C ALA A 382 25.45 14.24 -13.60
N SER A 383 26.16 13.92 -12.51
CA SER A 383 27.28 14.70 -11.99
C SER A 383 28.48 14.66 -12.93
N VAL A 384 28.81 13.49 -13.49
CA VAL A 384 29.89 13.39 -14.50
C VAL A 384 29.56 14.18 -15.73
N LEU A 385 28.35 14.13 -16.24
CA LEU A 385 27.90 14.95 -17.37
C LEU A 385 28.01 16.46 -17.06
N TRP A 386 27.57 16.87 -15.87
CA TRP A 386 27.71 18.26 -15.41
C TRP A 386 29.16 18.72 -15.42
N ILE A 387 30.07 17.93 -14.81
CA ILE A 387 31.50 18.26 -14.75
C ILE A 387 32.11 18.33 -16.17
N LEU A 388 31.80 17.38 -17.04
CA LEU A 388 32.33 17.33 -18.41
C LEU A 388 31.82 18.46 -19.29
N LEU A 389 30.57 18.92 -19.08
CA LEU A 389 30.00 20.05 -19.81
C LEU A 389 30.50 21.40 -19.32
N GLY A 390 31.14 21.48 -18.15
CA GLY A 390 31.62 22.74 -17.56
C GLY A 390 30.49 23.75 -17.29
N TRP A 391 29.25 23.27 -17.07
CA TRP A 391 28.09 24.14 -16.85
C TRP A 391 28.06 24.63 -15.41
N THR A 392 28.30 25.91 -15.16
CA THR A 392 28.39 26.46 -13.79
C THR A 392 27.18 26.18 -12.92
N ASP A 393 25.96 26.32 -13.44
CA ASP A 393 24.71 26.12 -12.69
C ASP A 393 24.17 24.70 -12.80
N GLY A 394 24.89 23.78 -13.45
CA GLY A 394 24.44 22.41 -13.70
C GLY A 394 24.22 21.58 -12.45
N GLY A 395 24.72 21.99 -11.27
CA GLY A 395 24.44 21.39 -9.98
C GLY A 395 22.96 21.27 -9.67
N SER A 396 22.16 22.26 -10.07
CA SER A 396 20.69 22.23 -9.93
C SER A 396 20.04 21.10 -10.74
N ALA A 397 20.60 20.73 -11.90
CA ALA A 397 20.13 19.58 -12.67
C ALA A 397 20.35 18.26 -11.93
N VAL A 398 21.54 18.08 -11.35
CA VAL A 398 21.85 16.89 -10.54
C VAL A 398 20.93 16.79 -9.32
N ILE A 399 20.67 17.91 -8.64
CA ILE A 399 19.79 17.98 -7.48
C ILE A 399 18.38 17.49 -7.84
N LEU A 400 17.76 18.05 -8.89
CA LEU A 400 16.39 17.67 -9.26
C LEU A 400 16.31 16.25 -9.83
N ALA A 401 17.37 15.76 -10.49
CA ALA A 401 17.46 14.35 -10.86
C ALA A 401 17.50 13.45 -9.63
N ALA A 402 18.31 13.77 -8.61
CA ALA A 402 18.38 13.02 -7.37
C ALA A 402 17.03 13.02 -6.61
N VAL A 403 16.37 14.19 -6.54
CA VAL A 403 15.04 14.32 -5.92
C VAL A 403 14.01 13.46 -6.65
N ALA A 404 13.93 13.54 -7.99
CA ALA A 404 12.96 12.79 -8.78
C ALA A 404 13.19 11.29 -8.66
N CYS A 405 14.42 10.81 -8.83
CA CYS A 405 14.76 9.39 -8.71
C CYS A 405 14.49 8.85 -7.30
N SER A 406 14.68 9.65 -6.25
CA SER A 406 14.40 9.24 -4.86
C SER A 406 12.90 9.25 -4.56
N PHE A 407 12.18 10.30 -4.95
CA PHE A 407 10.78 10.50 -4.60
C PHE A 407 9.86 9.45 -5.25
N PHE A 408 10.15 9.08 -6.49
CA PHE A 408 9.35 8.09 -7.24
C PHE A 408 9.94 6.67 -7.20
N ALA A 409 10.97 6.42 -6.40
CA ALA A 409 11.66 5.13 -6.30
C ALA A 409 10.75 3.96 -5.88
N SER A 410 9.70 4.23 -5.10
CA SER A 410 8.74 3.23 -4.63
C SER A 410 7.70 2.81 -5.68
N MET A 411 7.60 3.53 -6.79
CA MET A 411 6.63 3.25 -7.85
C MET A 411 7.14 2.15 -8.80
N ASP A 412 6.24 1.34 -9.32
CA ASP A 412 6.58 0.31 -10.32
C ASP A 412 6.98 0.94 -11.66
N ASP A 413 6.24 1.98 -12.07
CA ASP A 413 6.51 2.79 -13.26
C ASP A 413 6.63 4.27 -12.85
N PRO A 414 7.83 4.75 -12.54
CA PRO A 414 8.08 6.14 -12.14
C PRO A 414 8.11 7.11 -13.31
N ALA A 415 8.37 6.65 -14.55
CA ALA A 415 8.59 7.52 -15.70
C ALA A 415 7.44 8.50 -15.98
N PRO A 416 6.14 8.13 -16.00
CA PRO A 416 5.05 9.07 -16.23
C PRO A 416 4.96 10.16 -15.15
N GLN A 417 5.31 9.85 -13.90
CA GLN A 417 5.28 10.83 -12.82
C GLN A 417 6.47 11.80 -12.89
N ILE A 418 7.65 11.30 -13.27
CA ILE A 418 8.84 12.15 -13.50
C ILE A 418 8.59 13.08 -14.70
N TYR A 419 7.94 12.58 -15.77
CA TYR A 419 7.54 13.43 -16.88
C TYR A 419 6.56 14.54 -16.47
N ARG A 420 5.56 14.22 -15.62
CA ARG A 420 4.65 15.22 -15.04
C ARG A 420 5.41 16.22 -14.17
N PHE A 421 6.39 15.78 -13.40
CA PHE A 421 7.24 16.64 -12.60
C PHE A 421 8.04 17.59 -13.53
N PHE A 422 8.68 17.09 -14.59
CA PHE A 422 9.33 17.89 -15.60
C PHE A 422 8.39 18.95 -16.18
N PHE A 423 7.22 18.56 -16.65
CA PHE A 423 6.25 19.47 -17.26
C PHE A 423 5.84 20.61 -16.32
N TRP A 424 5.46 20.30 -15.10
CA TRP A 424 5.04 21.32 -14.13
C TRP A 424 6.20 22.19 -13.65
N THR A 425 7.40 21.67 -13.58
CA THR A 425 8.60 22.45 -13.25
C THR A 425 8.96 23.42 -14.40
N ALA A 426 8.89 22.97 -15.64
CA ALA A 426 9.09 23.86 -16.80
C ALA A 426 8.03 24.97 -16.86
N MET A 427 6.77 24.66 -16.58
CA MET A 427 5.70 25.67 -16.44
C MET A 427 5.97 26.65 -15.29
N SER A 428 6.54 26.16 -14.18
CA SER A 428 6.90 27.02 -13.04
C SER A 428 7.99 28.02 -13.37
N VAL A 429 8.94 27.69 -14.27
CA VAL A 429 9.95 28.66 -14.77
C VAL A 429 9.27 29.79 -15.51
N LEU A 430 8.26 29.49 -16.37
CA LEU A 430 7.51 30.52 -17.09
C LEU A 430 6.71 31.42 -16.12
N PHE A 431 6.03 30.84 -15.14
CA PHE A 431 5.33 31.63 -14.12
C PHE A 431 6.28 32.45 -13.29
N ALA A 432 7.43 31.90 -12.89
CA ALA A 432 8.44 32.63 -12.12
C ALA A 432 9.03 33.79 -12.91
N SER A 433 9.31 33.63 -14.23
CA SER A 433 9.82 34.71 -15.08
C SER A 433 8.79 35.85 -15.20
N LEU A 434 7.50 35.51 -15.35
CA LEU A 434 6.43 36.52 -15.38
C LEU A 434 6.37 37.33 -14.07
N TYR A 435 6.46 36.64 -12.94
CA TYR A 435 6.46 37.29 -11.63
C TYR A 435 7.73 38.15 -11.47
N LEU A 436 8.90 37.59 -11.72
CA LEU A 436 10.16 38.24 -11.45
C LEU A 436 10.40 39.50 -12.33
N PHE A 437 10.09 39.42 -13.62
CA PHE A 437 10.41 40.50 -14.57
C PHE A 437 9.26 41.46 -14.88
N LEU A 438 7.98 41.06 -14.67
CA LEU A 438 6.85 41.89 -14.98
C LEU A 438 6.11 42.40 -13.73
N ILE A 439 5.92 41.54 -12.71
CA ILE A 439 5.09 41.87 -11.56
C ILE A 439 5.90 42.49 -10.43
N LEU A 440 7.00 41.85 -9.98
CA LEU A 440 7.80 42.29 -8.84
C LEU A 440 8.42 43.68 -8.99
N PRO A 441 8.90 44.12 -10.18
CA PRO A 441 9.44 45.47 -10.34
C PRO A 441 8.43 46.60 -10.02
N ASN A 442 7.14 46.29 -10.09
CA ASN A 442 6.07 47.26 -9.83
C ASN A 442 5.52 47.19 -8.40
N LEU A 443 6.08 46.32 -7.55
CA LEU A 443 5.64 46.16 -6.17
C LEU A 443 6.61 46.87 -5.23
N HIS A 444 6.08 47.73 -4.37
CA HIS A 444 6.89 48.57 -3.48
C HIS A 444 6.80 48.16 -2.03
N ASP A 445 5.68 47.48 -1.66
CA ASP A 445 5.38 47.11 -0.28
C ASP A 445 4.97 45.65 -0.15
N PHE A 446 5.19 45.07 1.05
CA PHE A 446 4.80 43.70 1.34
C PHE A 446 3.28 43.43 1.16
N PRO A 447 2.35 44.32 1.53
CA PRO A 447 0.93 44.13 1.23
C PRO A 447 0.61 43.99 -0.25
N MET A 448 1.29 44.75 -1.12
CA MET A 448 1.14 44.63 -2.58
C MET A 448 1.65 43.26 -3.07
N LEU A 449 2.76 42.78 -2.50
CA LEU A 449 3.27 41.43 -2.76
C LEU A 449 2.24 40.37 -2.39
N VAL A 450 1.64 40.47 -1.20
CA VAL A 450 0.57 39.55 -0.75
C VAL A 450 -0.60 39.55 -1.73
N LEU A 451 -1.07 40.71 -2.18
CA LEU A 451 -2.17 40.81 -3.15
C LEU A 451 -1.82 40.20 -4.50
N ALA A 452 -0.59 40.43 -5.00
CA ALA A 452 -0.11 39.87 -6.27
C ALA A 452 -0.05 38.34 -6.26
N PHE A 453 0.30 37.75 -5.12
CA PHE A 453 0.34 36.29 -4.95
C PHE A 453 -1.01 35.67 -4.57
N ALA A 454 -1.95 36.45 -4.00
CA ALA A 454 -3.19 35.93 -3.42
C ALA A 454 -4.00 35.13 -4.43
N VAL A 455 -4.35 35.73 -5.56
CA VAL A 455 -5.26 35.09 -6.54
C VAL A 455 -4.71 33.77 -7.06
N PRO A 456 -3.50 33.68 -7.66
CA PRO A 456 -3.01 32.43 -8.23
C PRO A 456 -2.64 31.40 -7.16
N PHE A 457 -2.03 31.82 -6.04
CA PHE A 457 -1.57 30.87 -5.02
C PHE A 457 -2.72 30.30 -4.19
N ILE A 458 -3.80 31.04 -3.93
CA ILE A 458 -5.01 30.52 -3.31
C ILE A 458 -5.70 29.55 -4.28
N TRP A 459 -5.85 29.91 -5.56
CA TRP A 459 -6.47 29.04 -6.55
C TRP A 459 -5.72 27.72 -6.69
N VAL A 460 -4.43 27.80 -6.95
CA VAL A 460 -3.58 26.60 -7.09
C VAL A 460 -3.53 25.81 -5.78
N GLY A 461 -3.44 26.49 -4.62
CA GLY A 461 -3.50 25.89 -3.29
C GLY A 461 -4.81 25.12 -3.04
N THR A 462 -5.93 25.66 -3.48
CA THR A 462 -7.25 24.99 -3.41
C THR A 462 -7.27 23.69 -4.23
N LEU A 463 -6.67 23.71 -5.41
CA LEU A 463 -6.59 22.54 -6.28
C LEU A 463 -5.68 21.44 -5.74
N THR A 464 -4.74 21.74 -4.85
CA THR A 464 -3.90 20.71 -4.19
C THR A 464 -4.69 19.76 -3.30
N VAL A 465 -5.93 20.10 -2.90
CA VAL A 465 -6.78 19.18 -2.13
C VAL A 465 -7.32 18.04 -3.00
N GLN A 466 -7.42 18.24 -4.30
CA GLN A 466 -7.96 17.26 -5.23
C GLN A 466 -6.87 16.26 -5.65
N PRO A 467 -7.05 14.94 -5.45
CA PRO A 467 -6.02 13.94 -5.76
C PRO A 467 -5.50 13.98 -7.20
N ARG A 468 -6.39 14.35 -8.15
CA ARG A 468 -6.05 14.46 -9.58
C ARG A 468 -5.01 15.54 -9.86
N PHE A 469 -5.07 16.66 -9.14
CA PHE A 469 -4.24 17.84 -9.37
C PHE A 469 -3.13 18.01 -8.32
N TYR A 470 -3.17 17.24 -7.21
CA TYR A 470 -2.32 17.41 -6.05
C TYR A 470 -0.84 17.64 -6.39
N LEU A 471 -0.23 16.67 -7.10
CA LEU A 471 1.20 16.71 -7.38
C LEU A 471 1.58 17.90 -8.27
N GLY A 472 0.83 18.12 -9.37
CA GLY A 472 1.11 19.21 -10.31
C GLY A 472 0.99 20.58 -9.67
N MET A 473 -0.09 20.83 -8.93
CA MET A 473 -0.32 22.12 -8.28
C MET A 473 0.66 22.39 -7.14
N LEU A 474 0.98 21.35 -6.34
CA LEU A 474 2.00 21.49 -5.29
C LEU A 474 3.37 21.85 -5.89
N LEU A 475 3.78 21.15 -6.95
CA LEU A 475 5.04 21.41 -7.63
C LEU A 475 5.07 22.82 -8.25
N THR A 476 3.96 23.25 -8.85
CA THR A 476 3.85 24.59 -9.41
C THR A 476 4.08 25.67 -8.35
N ILE A 477 3.42 25.58 -7.20
CA ILE A 477 3.58 26.56 -6.12
C ILE A 477 5.02 26.53 -5.58
N VAL A 478 5.51 25.36 -5.22
CA VAL A 478 6.82 25.20 -4.57
C VAL A 478 7.96 25.63 -5.50
N ASN A 479 7.90 25.19 -6.76
CA ASN A 479 8.95 25.55 -7.71
C ASN A 479 8.87 27.03 -8.12
N THR A 480 7.67 27.58 -8.35
CA THR A 480 7.50 29.00 -8.65
C THR A 480 8.04 29.87 -7.51
N SER A 481 7.71 29.54 -6.25
CA SER A 481 8.25 30.24 -5.07
C SER A 481 9.78 30.17 -5.01
N SER A 482 10.35 28.99 -5.29
CA SER A 482 11.79 28.78 -5.26
C SER A 482 12.52 29.49 -6.42
N PHE A 483 11.93 29.53 -7.61
CA PHE A 483 12.53 30.14 -8.80
C PHE A 483 12.42 31.66 -8.80
N ILE A 484 11.37 32.24 -8.23
CA ILE A 484 11.29 33.68 -7.97
C ILE A 484 12.37 34.10 -6.97
N SER A 485 12.70 33.22 -6.02
CA SER A 485 13.77 33.42 -5.04
C SER A 485 13.70 34.79 -4.34
N ILE A 486 12.50 35.11 -3.77
CA ILE A 486 12.26 36.39 -3.08
C ILE A 486 13.27 36.56 -1.94
N GLN A 487 14.00 37.67 -1.99
CA GLN A 487 14.96 38.10 -0.99
C GLN A 487 14.63 39.51 -0.50
N GLY A 488 15.42 40.04 0.43
CA GLY A 488 15.22 41.39 1.00
C GLY A 488 15.40 42.54 0.02
N ALA A 489 16.09 42.32 -1.12
CA ALA A 489 16.27 43.29 -2.19
C ALA A 489 15.94 42.66 -3.55
N TYR A 490 15.44 43.46 -4.48
CA TYR A 490 15.23 43.04 -5.87
C TYR A 490 16.56 43.15 -6.64
N ASP A 491 17.08 41.99 -7.02
CA ASP A 491 18.30 41.88 -7.88
C ASP A 491 18.06 40.75 -8.89
N ALA A 492 17.40 41.11 -10.00
CA ALA A 492 17.02 40.11 -11.01
C ALA A 492 17.81 40.36 -12.31
N ASP A 493 18.73 39.45 -12.61
CA ASP A 493 19.38 39.32 -13.92
C ASP A 493 18.76 38.20 -14.74
N PHE A 494 18.33 38.49 -15.96
CA PHE A 494 17.66 37.53 -16.84
C PHE A 494 18.56 36.35 -17.23
N LEU A 495 19.84 36.59 -17.51
CA LEU A 495 20.75 35.54 -17.93
C LEU A 495 21.04 34.58 -16.79
N SER A 496 21.28 35.09 -15.60
CA SER A 496 21.45 34.31 -14.37
C SER A 496 20.19 33.53 -14.04
N PHE A 497 19.02 34.17 -14.08
CA PHE A 497 17.73 33.49 -13.85
C PHE A 497 17.51 32.36 -14.85
N ALA A 498 17.71 32.58 -16.13
CA ALA A 498 17.48 31.57 -17.17
C ALA A 498 18.45 30.41 -17.02
N ASN A 499 19.74 30.67 -16.79
CA ASN A 499 20.75 29.64 -16.66
C ASN A 499 20.52 28.75 -15.44
N SER A 500 20.27 29.33 -14.27
CA SER A 500 20.07 28.61 -13.03
C SER A 500 18.74 27.82 -12.99
N ASN A 501 17.63 28.42 -13.49
CA ASN A 501 16.33 27.83 -13.42
C ASN A 501 16.01 26.84 -14.56
N LEU A 502 16.67 26.91 -15.72
CA LEU A 502 16.55 25.89 -16.76
C LEU A 502 17.30 24.61 -16.41
N ALA A 503 18.29 24.65 -15.54
CA ALA A 503 19.01 23.49 -15.08
C ALA A 503 18.07 22.46 -14.40
N GLY A 504 17.08 22.93 -13.66
CA GLY A 504 16.09 22.06 -13.00
C GLY A 504 15.29 21.18 -13.98
N PRO A 505 14.55 21.75 -14.94
CA PRO A 505 13.89 20.98 -16.00
C PRO A 505 14.83 20.04 -16.76
N VAL A 506 16.05 20.46 -17.09
CA VAL A 506 17.04 19.59 -17.76
C VAL A 506 17.37 18.37 -16.89
N GLY A 507 17.58 18.55 -15.60
CA GLY A 507 17.82 17.44 -14.67
C GLY A 507 16.63 16.47 -14.55
N LEU A 508 15.40 16.99 -14.60
CA LEU A 508 14.20 16.17 -14.61
C LEU A 508 14.01 15.42 -15.93
N LEU A 509 14.35 16.04 -17.05
CA LEU A 509 14.35 15.38 -18.36
C LEU A 509 15.40 14.26 -18.39
N PHE A 510 16.59 14.50 -17.84
CA PHE A 510 17.61 13.47 -17.67
C PHE A 510 17.06 12.31 -16.79
N ALA A 511 16.45 12.62 -15.64
CA ALA A 511 15.88 11.59 -14.76
C ALA A 511 14.77 10.79 -15.45
N PHE A 512 13.96 11.43 -16.31
CA PHE A 512 12.95 10.75 -17.12
C PHE A 512 13.59 9.78 -18.10
N ILE A 513 14.55 10.23 -18.90
CA ILE A 513 15.27 9.39 -19.87
C ILE A 513 15.99 8.25 -19.15
N TRP A 514 16.70 8.57 -18.04
CA TRP A 514 17.37 7.58 -17.21
C TRP A 514 16.42 6.47 -16.74
N THR A 515 15.25 6.87 -16.27
CA THR A 515 14.24 5.94 -15.78
C THR A 515 13.71 5.04 -16.88
N LEU A 516 13.50 5.55 -18.09
CA LEU A 516 13.08 4.72 -19.24
C LEU A 516 14.14 3.67 -19.60
N ILE A 517 15.43 4.01 -19.48
CA ILE A 517 16.54 3.10 -19.78
C ILE A 517 16.76 2.10 -18.63
N ALA A 518 16.84 2.60 -17.40
CA ALA A 518 17.23 1.82 -16.24
C ALA A 518 16.07 1.03 -15.62
N ARG A 519 14.82 1.43 -15.80
CA ARG A 519 13.66 0.80 -15.17
C ARG A 519 12.53 0.52 -16.16
N PRO A 520 12.75 -0.36 -17.15
CA PRO A 520 11.70 -0.75 -18.10
C PRO A 520 10.66 -1.70 -17.45
N PHE A 521 10.41 -1.59 -16.15
CA PHE A 521 9.52 -2.45 -15.37
C PHE A 521 8.13 -1.85 -15.34
N GLY A 522 7.25 -2.31 -16.22
CA GLY A 522 5.83 -1.97 -16.15
C GLY A 522 5.07 -2.81 -15.13
N ALA A 523 3.79 -2.48 -14.90
CA ALA A 523 2.89 -3.20 -13.99
C ALA A 523 2.81 -4.71 -14.30
N GLU A 524 2.95 -5.11 -15.56
CA GLU A 524 2.93 -6.51 -15.99
C GLU A 524 4.12 -7.31 -15.43
N LEU A 525 5.35 -6.77 -15.52
CA LEU A 525 6.53 -7.44 -14.97
C LEU A 525 6.48 -7.46 -13.45
N ALA A 526 5.96 -6.40 -12.81
CA ALA A 526 5.73 -6.38 -11.37
C ALA A 526 4.72 -7.46 -10.94
N ALA A 527 3.61 -7.62 -11.69
CA ALA A 527 2.62 -8.67 -11.44
C ALA A 527 3.22 -10.07 -11.59
N LYS A 528 3.90 -10.36 -12.70
CA LYS A 528 4.60 -11.66 -12.92
C LYS A 528 5.62 -11.96 -11.82
N ARG A 529 6.34 -10.95 -11.34
CA ARG A 529 7.31 -11.11 -10.25
C ARG A 529 6.62 -11.47 -8.93
N LEU A 530 5.51 -10.80 -8.60
CA LEU A 530 4.74 -11.09 -7.39
C LEU A 530 4.12 -12.49 -7.42
N THR A 531 3.62 -12.93 -8.56
CA THR A 531 3.15 -14.32 -8.78
C THR A 531 4.27 -15.32 -8.48
N ARG A 532 5.47 -15.10 -9.02
CA ARG A 532 6.62 -15.98 -8.75
C ARG A 532 7.02 -16.00 -7.27
N PHE A 533 6.90 -14.89 -6.56
CA PHE A 533 7.12 -14.87 -5.12
C PHE A 533 6.05 -15.67 -4.38
N SER A 534 4.77 -15.61 -4.80
CA SER A 534 3.71 -16.43 -4.22
C SER A 534 4.01 -17.93 -4.37
N TRP A 535 4.45 -18.36 -5.54
CA TRP A 535 4.85 -19.75 -5.75
C TRP A 535 6.09 -20.16 -4.92
N ARG A 536 7.10 -19.27 -4.78
CA ARG A 536 8.25 -19.52 -3.90
C ARG A 536 7.83 -19.70 -2.44
N ASP A 537 6.92 -18.91 -1.96
CA ASP A 537 6.46 -19.02 -0.58
C ASP A 537 5.63 -20.27 -0.37
N ILE A 538 4.80 -20.68 -1.34
CA ILE A 538 4.12 -21.99 -1.29
C ILE A 538 5.14 -23.11 -1.20
N VAL A 539 6.21 -23.08 -2.02
CA VAL A 539 7.32 -24.04 -1.89
C VAL A 539 8.00 -23.94 -0.53
N GLY A 540 8.19 -22.74 0.00
CA GLY A 540 8.73 -22.52 1.34
C GLY A 540 7.88 -23.13 2.45
N LEU A 541 6.55 -23.09 2.32
CA LEU A 541 5.61 -23.74 3.25
C LEU A 541 5.75 -25.27 3.27
N THR A 542 6.21 -25.89 2.19
CA THR A 542 6.39 -27.34 2.10
C THR A 542 7.75 -27.81 2.63
N GLN A 543 8.63 -26.91 3.04
CA GLN A 543 9.91 -27.24 3.64
C GLN A 543 9.79 -27.42 5.16
N PRO A 544 10.64 -28.25 5.78
CA PRO A 544 10.67 -28.39 7.23
C PRO A 544 10.97 -27.06 7.91
N ALA A 545 10.01 -26.56 8.68
CA ALA A 545 10.14 -25.32 9.45
C ALA A 545 9.18 -25.34 10.64
N THR A 546 9.35 -24.40 11.57
CA THR A 546 8.43 -24.26 12.69
C THR A 546 7.06 -23.70 12.24
N LEU A 547 5.99 -24.05 12.96
CA LEU A 547 4.65 -23.51 12.68
C LEU A 547 4.63 -21.97 12.74
N ALA A 548 5.47 -21.36 13.58
CA ALA A 548 5.59 -19.89 13.67
C ALA A 548 6.18 -19.29 12.39
N GLU A 549 7.16 -19.92 11.78
CA GLU A 549 7.74 -19.51 10.49
C GLU A 549 6.74 -19.69 9.36
N HIS A 550 6.03 -20.80 9.29
CA HIS A 550 4.98 -21.03 8.32
C HIS A 550 3.86 -19.99 8.43
N ARG A 551 3.40 -19.66 9.66
CA ARG A 551 2.42 -18.59 9.90
C ARG A 551 2.92 -17.24 9.40
N ARG A 552 4.20 -16.92 9.65
CA ARG A 552 4.81 -15.69 9.17
C ARG A 552 4.77 -15.59 7.64
N LEU A 553 5.07 -16.68 6.93
CA LEU A 553 4.96 -16.74 5.47
C LEU A 553 3.52 -16.51 5.00
N GLY A 554 2.53 -17.15 5.61
CA GLY A 554 1.12 -16.96 5.26
C GLY A 554 0.67 -15.51 5.42
N VAL A 555 1.07 -14.85 6.51
CA VAL A 555 0.77 -13.44 6.75
C VAL A 555 1.45 -12.53 5.72
N GLN A 556 2.70 -12.85 5.32
CA GLN A 556 3.40 -12.12 4.26
C GLN A 556 2.75 -12.31 2.90
N MET A 557 2.22 -13.51 2.59
CA MET A 557 1.48 -13.76 1.36
C MET A 557 0.19 -12.93 1.30
N LEU A 558 -0.51 -12.77 2.42
CA LEU A 558 -1.70 -11.93 2.50
C LEU A 558 -1.35 -10.44 2.25
N ASP A 559 -0.29 -9.92 2.87
CA ASP A 559 0.17 -8.55 2.64
C ASP A 559 0.62 -8.34 1.18
N ARG A 560 1.28 -9.35 0.58
CA ARG A 560 1.66 -9.32 -0.84
C ARG A 560 0.43 -9.30 -1.75
N LEU A 561 -0.61 -10.07 -1.42
CA LEU A 561 -1.85 -10.07 -2.18
C LEU A 561 -2.42 -8.65 -2.31
N MET A 562 -2.38 -7.87 -1.22
CA MET A 562 -2.87 -6.48 -1.22
C MET A 562 -2.06 -5.57 -2.16
N GLN A 563 -0.80 -5.90 -2.44
CA GLN A 563 0.03 -5.19 -3.42
C GLN A 563 -0.16 -5.74 -4.85
N HIS A 564 -0.51 -7.03 -4.97
CA HIS A 564 -0.62 -7.73 -6.24
C HIS A 564 -1.94 -7.42 -6.96
N LEU A 565 -3.06 -7.43 -6.22
CA LEU A 565 -4.40 -7.24 -6.80
C LEU A 565 -4.55 -5.94 -7.60
N PRO A 566 -4.10 -4.76 -7.12
CA PRO A 566 -4.19 -3.53 -7.91
C PRO A 566 -3.39 -3.59 -9.22
N ARG A 567 -2.23 -4.25 -9.21
CA ARG A 567 -1.37 -4.41 -10.39
C ARG A 567 -1.99 -5.31 -11.43
N LEU A 568 -2.60 -6.42 -11.00
CA LEU A 568 -3.36 -7.31 -11.88
C LEU A 568 -4.56 -6.58 -12.49
N ALA A 569 -5.31 -5.83 -11.70
CA ALA A 569 -6.44 -5.03 -12.19
C ALA A 569 -6.00 -4.00 -13.24
N MET A 570 -4.85 -3.35 -13.07
CA MET A 570 -4.29 -2.40 -14.05
C MET A 570 -3.86 -3.07 -15.36
N THR A 571 -3.48 -4.36 -15.34
CA THR A 571 -3.06 -5.11 -16.53
C THR A 571 -4.19 -5.89 -17.18
N GLY A 572 -5.42 -5.78 -16.68
CA GLY A 572 -6.58 -6.54 -17.17
C GLY A 572 -6.50 -8.05 -16.92
N GLN A 573 -5.58 -8.49 -16.04
CA GLN A 573 -5.44 -9.90 -15.69
C GLN A 573 -6.45 -10.31 -14.62
N ASP A 574 -6.83 -11.59 -14.61
CA ASP A 574 -7.75 -12.13 -13.61
C ASP A 574 -7.18 -12.07 -12.19
N THR A 575 -7.79 -11.25 -11.36
CA THR A 575 -7.43 -11.12 -9.95
C THR A 575 -7.73 -12.37 -9.12
N GLY A 576 -8.59 -13.26 -9.61
CA GLY A 576 -8.92 -14.54 -8.99
C GLY A 576 -7.72 -15.49 -8.91
N VAL A 577 -6.76 -15.38 -9.84
CA VAL A 577 -5.54 -16.22 -9.82
C VAL A 577 -4.73 -15.98 -8.56
N ALA A 578 -4.51 -14.73 -8.18
CA ALA A 578 -3.74 -14.40 -6.97
C ALA A 578 -4.44 -14.85 -5.68
N LEU A 579 -5.77 -14.76 -5.64
CA LEU A 579 -6.58 -15.27 -4.52
C LEU A 579 -6.51 -16.79 -4.42
N ARG A 580 -6.52 -17.51 -5.55
CA ARG A 580 -6.37 -18.98 -5.58
C ARG A 580 -5.05 -19.45 -4.99
N GLU A 581 -3.96 -18.78 -5.32
CA GLU A 581 -2.62 -19.09 -4.77
C GLU A 581 -2.56 -18.85 -3.26
N LEU A 582 -3.17 -17.76 -2.79
CA LEU A 582 -3.29 -17.53 -1.34
C LEU A 582 -4.13 -18.62 -0.67
N ARG A 583 -5.22 -19.08 -1.28
CA ARG A 583 -6.04 -20.17 -0.73
C ARG A 583 -5.29 -21.49 -0.67
N VAL A 584 -4.47 -21.81 -1.68
CA VAL A 584 -3.56 -22.97 -1.60
C VAL A 584 -2.67 -22.86 -0.38
N ALA A 585 -2.03 -21.70 -0.17
CA ALA A 585 -1.17 -21.48 0.99
C ALA A 585 -1.91 -21.58 2.33
N LEU A 586 -3.11 -21.00 2.43
CA LEU A 586 -3.92 -21.04 3.66
C LEU A 586 -4.36 -22.46 4.00
N ASN A 587 -4.79 -23.26 3.01
CA ASN A 587 -5.16 -24.65 3.23
C ASN A 587 -3.93 -25.53 3.59
N LEU A 588 -2.76 -25.28 2.97
CA LEU A 588 -1.52 -25.93 3.38
C LEU A 588 -1.15 -25.62 4.84
N LEU A 589 -1.30 -24.38 5.25
CA LEU A 589 -1.03 -23.95 6.62
C LEU A 589 -1.98 -24.64 7.61
N ASP A 590 -3.25 -24.83 7.24
CA ASP A 590 -4.19 -25.62 8.07
C ASP A 590 -3.75 -27.07 8.16
N LEU A 591 -3.33 -27.69 7.06
CA LEU A 591 -2.78 -29.05 7.10
C LEU A 591 -1.56 -29.11 8.03
N LEU A 592 -0.62 -28.20 7.91
CA LEU A 592 0.59 -28.15 8.75
C LEU A 592 0.30 -27.89 10.23
N ALA A 593 -0.78 -27.14 10.54
CA ALA A 593 -1.18 -26.85 11.92
C ALA A 593 -1.84 -28.04 12.62
N TYR A 594 -2.61 -28.85 11.90
CA TYR A 594 -3.38 -29.95 12.47
C TYR A 594 -2.78 -31.33 12.22
N ALA A 595 -1.97 -31.51 11.16
CA ALA A 595 -1.33 -32.79 10.86
C ALA A 595 -0.48 -33.38 11.98
N PRO A 596 0.26 -32.62 12.83
CA PRO A 596 1.02 -33.18 13.94
C PRO A 596 0.19 -33.92 15.00
N ARG A 597 -1.12 -33.71 15.01
CA ARG A 597 -2.04 -34.37 15.94
C ARG A 597 -2.52 -35.76 15.45
N VAL A 598 -2.20 -36.09 14.21
CA VAL A 598 -2.60 -37.35 13.58
C VAL A 598 -1.38 -38.26 13.47
N LEU A 599 -1.55 -39.55 13.71
CA LEU A 599 -0.52 -40.57 13.67
C LEU A 599 -0.82 -41.64 12.60
N GLY A 600 0.17 -42.46 12.27
CA GLY A 600 0.03 -43.60 11.35
C GLY A 600 -0.08 -43.24 9.89
N VAL A 601 -0.78 -44.07 9.11
CA VAL A 601 -0.90 -43.95 7.65
C VAL A 601 -1.45 -42.59 7.20
N PRO A 602 -2.48 -41.99 7.83
CA PRO A 602 -2.98 -40.67 7.44
C PRO A 602 -1.90 -39.60 7.56
N ARG A 603 -1.03 -39.67 8.57
CA ARG A 603 0.06 -38.70 8.73
C ARG A 603 1.04 -38.74 7.57
N VAL A 604 1.47 -39.95 7.17
CA VAL A 604 2.40 -40.14 6.05
C VAL A 604 1.80 -39.61 4.76
N LEU A 605 0.51 -39.85 4.53
CA LEU A 605 -0.19 -39.33 3.34
C LEU A 605 -0.33 -37.80 3.36
N LEU A 606 -0.57 -37.19 4.52
CA LEU A 606 -0.59 -35.72 4.67
C LEU A 606 0.78 -35.13 4.32
N ASP A 607 1.87 -35.70 4.81
CA ASP A 607 3.23 -35.26 4.49
C ASP A 607 3.54 -35.43 2.99
N GLN A 608 3.03 -36.50 2.36
CA GLN A 608 3.12 -36.72 0.92
C GLN A 608 2.36 -35.65 0.12
N VAL A 609 1.13 -35.28 0.50
CA VAL A 609 0.37 -34.20 -0.12
C VAL A 609 1.15 -32.90 -0.07
N VAL A 610 1.72 -32.56 1.10
CA VAL A 610 2.53 -31.33 1.26
C VAL A 610 3.75 -31.36 0.33
N ALA A 611 4.45 -32.48 0.25
CA ALA A 611 5.61 -32.63 -0.64
C ALA A 611 5.23 -32.51 -2.13
N GLU A 612 4.17 -33.19 -2.57
CA GLU A 612 3.70 -33.14 -3.98
C GLU A 612 3.24 -31.75 -4.39
N VAL A 613 2.56 -31.00 -3.51
CA VAL A 613 2.23 -29.57 -3.76
C VAL A 613 3.51 -28.76 -3.93
N GLY A 614 4.53 -29.00 -3.11
CA GLY A 614 5.83 -28.35 -3.25
C GLY A 614 6.47 -28.62 -4.62
N GLU A 615 6.50 -29.87 -5.07
CA GLU A 615 7.06 -30.23 -6.39
C GLU A 615 6.25 -29.63 -7.55
N TYR A 616 4.93 -29.59 -7.45
CA TYR A 616 4.08 -28.93 -8.43
C TYR A 616 4.43 -27.45 -8.58
N PHE A 617 4.54 -26.69 -7.47
CA PHE A 617 4.89 -25.27 -7.56
C PHE A 617 6.36 -25.02 -7.93
N LYS A 618 7.28 -25.94 -7.64
CA LYS A 618 8.64 -25.90 -8.20
C LYS A 618 8.63 -26.07 -9.73
N ALA A 619 7.78 -26.95 -10.27
CA ALA A 619 7.61 -27.10 -11.71
C ALA A 619 7.03 -25.84 -12.34
N CYS A 620 6.01 -25.20 -11.73
CA CYS A 620 5.48 -23.92 -12.17
C CYS A 620 6.53 -22.80 -12.17
N LEU A 621 7.37 -22.74 -11.12
CA LEU A 621 8.48 -21.77 -11.06
C LEU A 621 9.48 -21.97 -12.19
N LYS A 622 9.78 -23.22 -12.55
CA LYS A 622 10.70 -23.57 -13.64
C LYS A 622 10.09 -23.25 -15.01
N ALA A 623 8.81 -23.53 -15.20
CA ALA A 623 8.08 -23.20 -16.43
C ALA A 623 7.84 -21.69 -16.60
N GLY A 624 7.75 -20.94 -15.49
CA GLY A 624 7.42 -19.52 -15.50
C GLY A 624 5.91 -19.22 -15.65
N GLU A 625 5.09 -20.25 -15.70
CA GLU A 625 3.63 -20.21 -15.83
C GLU A 625 2.98 -21.26 -14.93
N ARG A 626 1.68 -21.11 -14.65
CA ARG A 626 0.92 -22.10 -13.88
C ARG A 626 0.59 -23.29 -14.74
N LEU A 627 1.13 -24.45 -14.38
CA LEU A 627 0.87 -25.73 -15.05
C LEU A 627 -0.48 -26.32 -14.59
N PRO A 628 -1.09 -27.22 -15.36
CA PRO A 628 -2.22 -28.02 -14.88
C PRO A 628 -1.77 -28.91 -13.73
N ALA A 629 -2.65 -29.11 -12.72
CA ALA A 629 -2.33 -29.95 -11.57
C ALA A 629 -2.15 -31.41 -11.99
N PRO A 630 -1.08 -32.08 -11.53
CA PRO A 630 -0.80 -33.47 -11.87
C PRO A 630 -1.92 -34.42 -11.37
N SER A 631 -2.29 -35.41 -12.16
CA SER A 631 -3.29 -36.44 -11.75
C SER A 631 -2.83 -37.21 -10.51
N GLY A 632 -1.51 -37.43 -10.34
CA GLY A 632 -0.93 -38.06 -9.16
C GLY A 632 -1.26 -37.29 -7.87
N LEU A 633 -1.09 -35.97 -7.85
CA LEU A 633 -1.42 -35.12 -6.70
C LEU A 633 -2.91 -35.23 -6.34
N LEU A 634 -3.79 -35.30 -7.33
CA LEU A 634 -5.23 -35.44 -7.10
C LEU A 634 -5.58 -36.83 -6.49
N MET A 635 -4.92 -37.89 -6.97
CA MET A 635 -5.08 -39.22 -6.38
C MET A 635 -4.57 -39.27 -4.93
N THR A 636 -3.43 -38.63 -4.64
CA THR A 636 -2.90 -38.55 -3.27
C THR A 636 -3.83 -37.78 -2.35
N LEU A 637 -4.45 -36.67 -2.78
CA LEU A 637 -5.45 -35.93 -2.03
C LEU A 637 -6.67 -36.81 -1.69
N ASP A 638 -7.20 -37.54 -2.67
CA ASP A 638 -8.37 -38.43 -2.47
C ASP A 638 -8.01 -39.65 -1.59
N ARG A 639 -6.80 -40.20 -1.71
CA ARG A 639 -6.30 -41.28 -0.86
C ARG A 639 -6.17 -40.81 0.61
N THR A 640 -5.60 -39.61 0.80
CA THR A 640 -5.46 -39.02 2.14
C THR A 640 -6.81 -38.80 2.81
N ARG A 641 -7.79 -38.29 2.05
CA ARG A 641 -9.17 -38.11 2.52
C ARG A 641 -9.78 -39.44 3.00
N ARG A 642 -9.68 -40.51 2.21
CA ARG A 642 -10.19 -41.86 2.59
C ARG A 642 -9.48 -42.39 3.82
N ALA A 643 -8.17 -42.22 3.94
CA ALA A 643 -7.41 -42.67 5.10
C ALA A 643 -7.79 -41.92 6.39
N LEU A 644 -8.10 -40.63 6.31
CA LEU A 644 -8.61 -39.87 7.47
C LEU A 644 -10.02 -40.32 7.92
N ASN A 645 -10.82 -40.84 6.99
CA ASN A 645 -12.16 -41.31 7.29
C ASN A 645 -12.16 -42.76 7.86
N GLY A 646 -11.25 -43.62 7.37
CA GLY A 646 -11.21 -45.04 7.71
C GLY A 646 -10.62 -45.40 9.08
N GLN A 647 -9.86 -44.51 9.73
CA GLN A 647 -9.34 -44.73 11.08
C GLN A 647 -10.23 -44.00 12.12
N GLY A 648 -10.84 -44.74 13.02
CA GLY A 648 -11.54 -44.19 14.17
C GLY A 648 -10.60 -43.40 15.06
N LEU A 649 -10.38 -42.11 14.72
CA LEU A 649 -9.70 -41.14 15.56
C LEU A 649 -10.64 -40.81 16.74
N GLN A 650 -10.71 -41.74 17.72
CA GLN A 650 -11.49 -41.56 18.95
C GLN A 650 -10.88 -40.39 19.71
N GLY A 651 -11.68 -39.34 19.89
CA GLY A 651 -11.32 -38.16 20.67
C GLY A 651 -10.84 -36.92 19.86
N GLU A 652 -10.65 -36.97 18.53
CA GLU A 652 -10.13 -35.86 17.71
C GLU A 652 -11.03 -35.44 16.53
N GLY A 653 -12.36 -35.52 16.72
CA GLY A 653 -13.33 -35.18 15.66
C GLY A 653 -13.14 -33.80 15.05
N GLU A 654 -12.79 -32.80 15.85
CA GLU A 654 -12.53 -31.45 15.41
C GLU A 654 -11.28 -31.36 14.52
N THR A 655 -10.18 -32.04 14.92
CA THR A 655 -8.92 -32.08 14.14
C THR A 655 -9.15 -32.74 12.78
N ARG A 656 -9.89 -33.89 12.78
CA ARG A 656 -10.26 -34.61 11.55
C ARG A 656 -11.04 -33.68 10.60
N LEU A 657 -12.05 -32.98 11.13
CA LEU A 657 -12.91 -32.08 10.36
C LEU A 657 -12.09 -30.94 9.71
N HIS A 658 -11.18 -30.30 10.45
CA HIS A 658 -10.31 -29.27 9.93
C HIS A 658 -9.39 -29.79 8.82
N LEU A 659 -8.82 -30.97 8.95
CA LEU A 659 -7.98 -31.58 7.91
C LEU A 659 -8.79 -31.90 6.65
N LEU A 660 -10.01 -32.44 6.79
CA LEU A 660 -10.89 -32.75 5.66
C LEU A 660 -11.31 -31.45 4.92
N HIS A 661 -11.64 -30.40 5.65
CA HIS A 661 -11.94 -29.08 5.05
C HIS A 661 -10.72 -28.49 4.33
N ALA A 662 -9.52 -28.60 4.92
CA ALA A 662 -8.28 -28.12 4.32
C ALA A 662 -7.95 -28.88 3.02
N LEU A 663 -8.09 -30.21 3.00
CA LEU A 663 -7.90 -31.04 1.79
C LEU A 663 -8.93 -30.70 0.71
N SER A 664 -10.20 -30.54 1.09
CA SER A 664 -11.26 -30.14 0.16
C SER A 664 -11.01 -28.75 -0.42
N GLY A 665 -10.63 -27.78 0.41
CA GLY A 665 -10.27 -26.43 -0.01
C GLY A 665 -9.02 -26.39 -0.91
N LEU A 666 -8.01 -27.22 -0.60
CA LEU A 666 -6.79 -27.33 -1.41
C LEU A 666 -7.13 -27.89 -2.80
N ARG A 667 -7.98 -28.93 -2.86
CA ARG A 667 -8.41 -29.51 -4.13
C ARG A 667 -9.17 -28.48 -5.00
N LEU A 668 -10.11 -27.73 -4.41
CA LEU A 668 -10.85 -26.67 -5.11
C LEU A 668 -9.91 -25.56 -5.62
N ALA A 669 -8.92 -25.17 -4.83
CA ALA A 669 -7.96 -24.14 -5.23
C ALA A 669 -6.98 -24.59 -6.33
N LEU A 670 -6.64 -25.88 -6.38
CA LEU A 670 -5.78 -26.45 -7.43
C LEU A 670 -6.52 -26.63 -8.76
N LEU A 671 -7.81 -26.94 -8.72
CA LEU A 671 -8.67 -27.22 -9.87
C LEU A 671 -9.87 -26.27 -9.95
N PRO A 672 -9.67 -25.01 -10.30
CA PRO A 672 -10.77 -24.07 -10.45
C PRO A 672 -11.59 -24.41 -11.70
N GLY A 673 -12.89 -24.64 -11.51
CA GLY A 673 -13.86 -24.75 -12.62
C GLY A 673 -13.73 -25.97 -13.53
N VAL A 674 -12.86 -26.92 -13.19
CA VAL A 674 -12.66 -28.07 -14.04
C VAL A 674 -13.79 -29.08 -13.89
N GLU A 675 -14.35 -29.45 -15.02
CA GLU A 675 -14.95 -30.75 -15.24
C GLU A 675 -14.04 -31.80 -14.58
N PHE A 676 -14.55 -32.46 -13.57
CA PHE A 676 -13.86 -33.63 -13.03
C PHE A 676 -13.88 -34.68 -14.11
N VAL A 677 -12.77 -34.78 -14.82
CA VAL A 677 -12.56 -35.85 -15.80
C VAL A 677 -12.85 -37.17 -15.12
N GLY A 678 -13.81 -37.89 -15.67
CA GLY A 678 -14.12 -39.29 -15.48
C GLY A 678 -13.83 -39.88 -14.09
N THR A 679 -14.75 -39.72 -13.15
CA THR A 679 -14.67 -40.34 -11.83
C THR A 679 -14.74 -41.87 -11.84
N GLY A 680 -15.02 -42.51 -12.97
CA GLY A 680 -15.11 -43.95 -13.10
C GLY A 680 -13.78 -44.70 -12.86
N GLU A 681 -12.63 -44.10 -13.16
CA GLU A 681 -11.33 -44.73 -12.91
C GLU A 681 -10.72 -44.36 -11.55
N LEU A 682 -11.12 -43.25 -10.94
CA LEU A 682 -10.62 -42.78 -9.64
C LEU A 682 -11.37 -43.41 -8.44
N ASP A 683 -12.55 -43.95 -8.65
CA ASP A 683 -13.34 -44.67 -7.64
C ASP A 683 -13.12 -46.20 -7.67
N ALA A 684 -12.20 -46.70 -8.49
CA ALA A 684 -11.81 -48.09 -8.46
C ALA A 684 -11.27 -48.47 -7.03
N PRO A 685 -11.73 -49.54 -6.41
CA PRO A 685 -11.20 -50.00 -5.16
C PRO A 685 -9.70 -50.29 -5.29
N LEU A 686 -8.94 -49.97 -4.23
CA LEU A 686 -7.51 -50.30 -4.18
C LEU A 686 -7.34 -51.81 -4.42
N PRO A 687 -6.37 -52.23 -5.28
CA PRO A 687 -6.10 -53.66 -5.42
C PRO A 687 -5.67 -54.22 -4.05
N ASP A 688 -6.40 -55.20 -3.58
CA ASP A 688 -6.05 -55.97 -2.38
C ASP A 688 -4.62 -56.52 -2.54
N GLY A 689 -3.69 -56.05 -1.72
CA GLY A 689 -2.36 -56.64 -1.67
C GLY A 689 -1.16 -55.75 -2.05
N ALA A 690 -1.28 -54.46 -2.20
CA ALA A 690 -0.09 -53.59 -2.32
C ALA A 690 0.62 -53.47 -0.95
N PRO A 691 1.92 -53.74 -0.82
CA PRO A 691 2.63 -53.59 0.44
C PRO A 691 2.65 -52.13 0.88
N LEU A 692 2.38 -51.89 2.17
CA LEU A 692 2.36 -50.62 2.89
C LEU A 692 3.72 -49.91 2.90
#